data_69b465338048c1e981995a33e17a305a
#
_entry.id   69b465338048c1e981995a33e17a305a
#
_cell.length_a   1.000
_cell.length_b   1.000
_cell.length_c   1.000
_cell.angle_alpha   90.00
_cell.angle_beta   90.00
_cell.angle_gamma   90.00
#
_symmetry.space_group_name_H-M   'P 1'
#
loop_
_entity.id
_entity.type
_entity.pdbx_description
1 polymer ?
#
loop_
_entity_poly.entity_id
_entity_poly.type
_entity_poly.pdbx_seq_one_letter_code
_entity_poly.pdbx_strand_id
1 'polypeptide(L)'
;MRVVSGHAFSQIVSGHVIVCGLNELGFRIAEQLHTAGVAVVVIERRDVGPLRRRLERWGIPVLADSAHTGDALRQASIAGAMALIACHDIDLDNLETALVATEIAPELRLVVRVTNAPLGDQLGAALPSVRVLNLAEKAGHSFVEACIRSDVRHAFRLGSEIFTVVDVPVRTAGAFRQVFGNLTPVALRRPGARQVEVCPSRDTGVTPGDHIALLGRLADFADNGVRVSSVHDVNALANLSAHRTDPPSGRAGRAGRAGRAGRRRRPHAWIRDLAVTTAAEFDRPFRLALGAVLTIMTIGTLVLSLTYADNDPAAPADFGPLDAFYLTVTTMATVGYGDFSFGAAASWLQAFGIALILLGALSIAIVYAFITNVIISRRLERTIGHGRATTVRDHVIVCGLGSVGLATVEGLVAAGRDVVIVERDANNRFLSVVRDLKVPVVFGDATVRATLMEAGLARATTLAALTSDDVANLEAVLSAREAFNDHHADRRRAGRRPHRPGRGRRGLRSGIDPARTRAPGSDGNGDGNGEPGLRVVLRIFDTTLADEAERRFAIHTARSASALATPWFVGAALDYEVVSTFYVDREPFLVARITVVAGGGLDGPTLQELSTGTRLLAIATSSEHDGTPDRAPNYRPTRHTRLQPGDEVLVVGPTAQIIDTVSRNQAPRVRS
;
A
#
# COMPACT_ATOMS: atom_id res chain seq x y z
N MET A 1 39.01 20.92 2.59
CA MET A 1 38.04 21.95 2.99
C MET A 1 38.27 23.15 2.05
N ARG A 2 37.66 23.13 0.85
CA ARG A 2 37.60 24.30 -0.03
C ARG A 2 36.23 24.93 0.12
N VAL A 3 36.20 26.06 0.77
CA VAL A 3 35.05 26.98 0.77
C VAL A 3 34.79 27.32 -0.69
N VAL A 4 33.64 26.89 -1.23
CA VAL A 4 33.18 27.35 -2.54
C VAL A 4 32.90 28.83 -2.38
N SER A 5 33.75 29.62 -3.07
CA SER A 5 33.78 31.07 -3.01
C SER A 5 32.45 31.69 -3.31
N GLY A 6 32.05 32.70 -2.53
CA GLY A 6 30.78 33.45 -2.57
C GLY A 6 30.41 34.13 -3.88
N HIS A 7 31.03 33.78 -5.00
CA HIS A 7 30.73 34.37 -6.33
C HIS A 7 29.57 33.73 -7.06
N ALA A 8 29.14 32.50 -6.71
CA ALA A 8 27.98 31.86 -7.34
C ALA A 8 26.62 32.38 -6.78
N PHE A 9 26.64 32.95 -5.58
CA PHE A 9 25.42 33.44 -4.92
C PHE A 9 24.99 34.84 -5.39
N SER A 10 25.91 35.64 -5.92
CA SER A 10 25.61 37.02 -6.31
C SER A 10 24.78 37.15 -7.61
N GLN A 11 24.52 36.06 -8.35
CA GLN A 11 23.77 36.08 -9.59
C GLN A 11 22.30 35.69 -9.49
N ILE A 12 21.84 35.09 -8.37
CA ILE A 12 20.44 34.70 -8.17
C ILE A 12 19.75 35.76 -7.34
N VAL A 13 19.32 36.86 -7.97
CA VAL A 13 18.76 38.02 -7.24
C VAL A 13 17.24 37.92 -7.08
N SER A 14 16.51 37.21 -7.95
CA SER A 14 15.04 37.13 -7.87
C SER A 14 14.46 35.98 -8.68
N GLY A 15 13.28 35.53 -8.28
CA GLY A 15 12.45 34.57 -9.03
C GLY A 15 12.93 33.12 -8.98
N HIS A 16 13.68 32.76 -7.96
CA HIS A 16 14.10 31.40 -7.70
C HIS A 16 13.18 30.71 -6.67
N VAL A 17 13.30 29.38 -6.56
CA VAL A 17 12.65 28.58 -5.53
C VAL A 17 13.68 28.12 -4.51
N ILE A 18 13.40 28.31 -3.22
CA ILE A 18 14.22 27.79 -2.13
C ILE A 18 13.67 26.41 -1.72
N VAL A 19 14.55 25.40 -1.68
CA VAL A 19 14.24 24.04 -1.24
C VAL A 19 14.98 23.74 0.06
N CYS A 20 14.26 23.56 1.15
CA CYS A 20 14.80 23.26 2.48
C CYS A 20 14.65 21.77 2.77
N GLY A 21 15.79 21.08 2.86
CA GLY A 21 15.90 19.63 3.01
C GLY A 21 16.32 18.91 1.73
N LEU A 22 17.46 18.21 1.76
CA LEU A 22 18.01 17.44 0.65
C LEU A 22 17.91 15.94 0.92
N ASN A 23 16.67 15.46 1.03
CA ASN A 23 16.32 14.04 1.02
C ASN A 23 15.86 13.62 -0.39
N GLU A 24 15.27 12.43 -0.54
CA GLU A 24 14.70 11.94 -1.81
C GLU A 24 13.75 12.95 -2.47
N LEU A 25 12.82 13.50 -1.68
CA LEU A 25 11.83 14.44 -2.17
C LEU A 25 12.46 15.76 -2.59
N GLY A 26 13.29 16.35 -1.73
CA GLY A 26 13.97 17.62 -1.99
C GLY A 26 14.89 17.55 -3.21
N PHE A 27 15.59 16.43 -3.38
CA PHE A 27 16.40 16.19 -4.57
C PHE A 27 15.54 16.16 -5.84
N ARG A 28 14.42 15.42 -5.84
CA ARG A 28 13.52 15.34 -7.00
C ARG A 28 12.83 16.67 -7.30
N ILE A 29 12.49 17.45 -6.28
CA ILE A 29 11.96 18.81 -6.45
C ILE A 29 13.00 19.69 -7.14
N ALA A 30 14.24 19.70 -6.65
CA ALA A 30 15.33 20.48 -7.26
C ALA A 30 15.63 20.05 -8.70
N GLU A 31 15.66 18.72 -8.97
CA GLU A 31 15.82 18.16 -10.32
C GLU A 31 14.72 18.64 -11.27
N GLN A 32 13.47 18.56 -10.83
CA GLN A 32 12.31 18.90 -11.67
C GLN A 32 12.22 20.39 -11.95
N LEU A 33 12.46 21.24 -10.95
CA LEU A 33 12.53 22.70 -11.12
C LEU A 33 13.68 23.12 -12.05
N HIS A 34 14.86 22.51 -11.87
CA HIS A 34 16.02 22.77 -12.73
C HIS A 34 15.75 22.38 -14.19
N THR A 35 15.14 21.21 -14.43
CA THR A 35 14.77 20.75 -15.77
C THR A 35 13.74 21.69 -16.42
N ALA A 36 12.88 22.32 -15.60
CA ALA A 36 11.93 23.33 -16.04
C ALA A 36 12.55 24.72 -16.26
N GLY A 37 13.86 24.87 -16.10
CA GLY A 37 14.55 26.17 -16.26
C GLY A 37 14.31 27.14 -15.09
N VAL A 38 13.73 26.67 -13.97
CA VAL A 38 13.54 27.47 -12.76
C VAL A 38 14.81 27.47 -11.92
N ALA A 39 15.28 28.65 -11.53
CA ALA A 39 16.42 28.79 -10.63
C ALA A 39 16.09 28.21 -9.24
N VAL A 40 17.02 27.44 -8.66
CA VAL A 40 16.83 26.74 -7.37
C VAL A 40 18.00 27.04 -6.45
N VAL A 41 17.72 27.25 -5.18
CA VAL A 41 18.69 27.29 -4.08
C VAL A 41 18.28 26.19 -3.07
N VAL A 42 19.22 25.35 -2.65
CA VAL A 42 18.96 24.28 -1.68
C VAL A 42 19.61 24.62 -0.34
N ILE A 43 18.90 24.41 0.77
CA ILE A 43 19.45 24.55 2.13
C ILE A 43 19.42 23.16 2.79
N GLU A 44 20.59 22.64 3.19
CA GLU A 44 20.71 21.36 3.90
C GLU A 44 21.93 21.35 4.81
N ARG A 45 21.68 21.15 6.11
CA ARG A 45 22.73 21.10 7.13
C ARG A 45 23.51 19.80 7.13
N ARG A 46 22.85 18.68 6.82
CA ARG A 46 23.47 17.34 6.83
C ARG A 46 24.41 17.16 5.64
N ASP A 47 25.48 16.40 5.83
CA ASP A 47 26.31 15.98 4.70
C ASP A 47 25.65 14.82 3.94
N VAL A 48 24.94 15.13 2.90
CA VAL A 48 24.30 14.19 1.97
C VAL A 48 25.11 14.04 0.69
N GLY A 49 26.40 13.80 0.83
CA GLY A 49 27.44 13.82 -0.19
C GLY A 49 27.07 13.38 -1.61
N PRO A 50 26.41 12.23 -1.86
CA PRO A 50 26.03 11.81 -3.22
C PRO A 50 25.01 12.74 -3.88
N LEU A 51 23.96 13.13 -3.19
CA LEU A 51 22.90 14.00 -3.73
C LEU A 51 23.43 15.41 -3.95
N ARG A 52 24.19 15.94 -2.98
CA ARG A 52 24.82 17.24 -3.10
C ARG A 52 25.72 17.35 -4.34
N ARG A 53 26.60 16.36 -4.58
CA ARG A 53 27.48 16.35 -5.77
C ARG A 53 26.69 16.33 -7.09
N ARG A 54 25.50 15.74 -7.13
CA ARG A 54 24.65 15.76 -8.32
C ARG A 54 24.08 17.17 -8.57
N LEU A 55 23.60 17.86 -7.54
CA LEU A 55 23.10 19.23 -7.64
C LEU A 55 24.22 20.22 -8.04
N GLU A 56 25.39 20.09 -7.45
CA GLU A 56 26.54 20.92 -7.77
C GLU A 56 26.98 20.78 -9.25
N ARG A 57 26.84 19.57 -9.83
CA ARG A 57 27.11 19.36 -11.28
C ARG A 57 26.11 20.07 -12.19
N TRP A 58 24.88 20.30 -11.71
CA TRP A 58 23.88 21.09 -12.41
C TRP A 58 23.99 22.58 -12.13
N GLY A 59 24.98 23.01 -11.34
CA GLY A 59 25.15 24.41 -10.96
C GLY A 59 24.14 24.89 -9.92
N ILE A 60 23.41 23.99 -9.25
CA ILE A 60 22.48 24.33 -8.18
C ILE A 60 23.26 24.59 -6.89
N PRO A 61 23.18 25.80 -6.30
CA PRO A 61 23.86 26.11 -5.06
C PRO A 61 23.21 25.38 -3.88
N VAL A 62 24.05 24.81 -3.01
CA VAL A 62 23.65 24.14 -1.78
C VAL A 62 24.27 24.83 -0.58
N LEU A 63 23.46 25.49 0.24
CA LEU A 63 23.86 26.10 1.49
C LEU A 63 23.95 25.04 2.58
N ALA A 64 25.13 24.89 3.19
CA ALA A 64 25.37 23.96 4.29
C ALA A 64 24.97 24.61 5.63
N ASP A 65 23.70 24.90 5.80
CA ASP A 65 23.15 25.59 6.98
C ASP A 65 21.77 25.04 7.33
N SER A 66 21.19 25.58 8.39
CA SER A 66 19.90 25.17 8.91
C SER A 66 18.79 26.13 8.44
N ALA A 67 17.80 25.59 7.73
CA ALA A 67 16.70 26.40 7.17
C ALA A 67 15.80 27.07 8.23
N HIS A 68 15.84 26.63 9.49
CA HIS A 68 15.13 27.29 10.59
C HIS A 68 15.89 28.45 11.21
N THR A 69 17.04 28.83 10.65
CA THR A 69 17.73 30.08 11.00
C THR A 69 17.38 31.16 9.99
N GLY A 70 17.00 32.34 10.47
CA GLY A 70 16.71 33.46 9.58
C GLY A 70 17.88 33.88 8.71
N ASP A 71 19.12 33.63 9.16
CA ASP A 71 20.34 33.97 8.42
C ASP A 71 20.53 33.07 7.17
N ALA A 72 20.28 31.78 7.28
CA ALA A 72 20.33 30.87 6.13
C ALA A 72 19.31 31.25 5.05
N LEU A 73 18.08 31.63 5.46
CA LEU A 73 17.03 32.11 4.56
C LEU A 73 17.39 33.43 3.89
N ARG A 74 18.01 34.36 4.62
CA ARG A 74 18.52 35.64 4.06
C ARG A 74 19.67 35.40 3.07
N GLN A 75 20.60 34.48 3.39
CA GLN A 75 21.66 34.06 2.47
C GLN A 75 21.09 33.44 1.19
N ALA A 76 19.99 32.69 1.30
CA ALA A 76 19.28 32.16 0.15
C ALA A 76 18.45 33.22 -0.59
N SER A 77 18.53 34.51 -0.24
CA SER A 77 17.81 35.62 -0.85
C SER A 77 16.29 35.43 -0.82
N ILE A 78 15.73 35.04 0.35
CA ILE A 78 14.29 34.77 0.52
C ILE A 78 13.40 35.91 0.05
N ALA A 79 13.80 37.16 0.20
CA ALA A 79 13.02 38.33 -0.22
C ALA A 79 12.83 38.41 -1.75
N GLY A 80 13.70 37.79 -2.52
CA GLY A 80 13.62 37.71 -3.98
C GLY A 80 13.07 36.38 -4.49
N ALA A 81 12.80 35.42 -3.62
CA ALA A 81 12.31 34.12 -4.01
C ALA A 81 10.84 34.18 -4.46
N MET A 82 10.45 33.29 -5.36
CA MET A 82 9.05 33.15 -5.77
C MET A 82 8.28 32.17 -4.87
N ALA A 83 8.98 31.19 -4.29
CA ALA A 83 8.41 30.23 -3.34
C ALA A 83 9.51 29.61 -2.47
N LEU A 84 9.09 29.07 -1.33
CA LEU A 84 9.92 28.21 -0.46
C LEU A 84 9.21 26.88 -0.23
N ILE A 85 9.96 25.78 -0.37
CA ILE A 85 9.47 24.41 -0.14
C ILE A 85 10.24 23.83 1.04
N ALA A 86 9.57 23.61 2.19
CA ALA A 86 10.12 22.93 3.35
C ALA A 86 9.78 21.43 3.27
N CYS A 87 10.80 20.57 3.07
CA CYS A 87 10.61 19.14 2.81
C CYS A 87 11.56 18.22 3.58
N HIS A 88 12.02 18.64 4.76
CA HIS A 88 12.76 17.78 5.69
C HIS A 88 11.94 16.54 6.10
N ASP A 89 12.61 15.50 6.61
CA ASP A 89 11.94 14.27 7.05
C ASP A 89 11.20 14.43 8.38
N ILE A 90 11.54 15.47 9.15
CA ILE A 90 10.97 15.78 10.47
C ILE A 90 9.97 16.92 10.30
N ASP A 91 8.71 16.69 10.70
CA ASP A 91 7.63 17.67 10.58
C ASP A 91 7.94 18.96 11.37
N LEU A 92 8.63 18.87 12.52
CA LEU A 92 8.99 20.02 13.34
C LEU A 92 9.97 20.95 12.62
N ASP A 93 10.98 20.42 11.94
CA ASP A 93 11.95 21.21 11.17
C ASP A 93 11.24 21.98 10.03
N ASN A 94 10.23 21.36 9.40
CA ASN A 94 9.43 21.99 8.36
C ASN A 94 8.53 23.10 8.93
N LEU A 95 7.95 22.88 10.10
CA LEU A 95 7.12 23.87 10.80
C LEU A 95 7.96 25.09 11.23
N GLU A 96 9.11 24.87 11.86
CA GLU A 96 10.03 25.94 12.26
C GLU A 96 10.49 26.76 11.05
N THR A 97 10.87 26.08 9.96
CA THR A 97 11.24 26.73 8.69
C THR A 97 10.10 27.60 8.15
N ALA A 98 8.85 27.11 8.18
CA ALA A 98 7.69 27.85 7.70
C ALA A 98 7.41 29.10 8.56
N LEU A 99 7.50 28.97 9.88
CA LEU A 99 7.27 30.12 10.80
C LEU A 99 8.31 31.21 10.59
N VAL A 100 9.60 30.87 10.53
CA VAL A 100 10.68 31.83 10.27
C VAL A 100 10.57 32.45 8.88
N ALA A 101 10.20 31.68 7.87
CA ALA A 101 10.00 32.19 6.52
C ALA A 101 8.81 33.17 6.45
N THR A 102 7.71 32.90 7.15
CA THR A 102 6.53 33.80 7.24
C THR A 102 6.87 35.10 7.95
N GLU A 103 7.74 35.07 8.97
CA GLU A 103 8.19 36.27 9.67
C GLU A 103 9.05 37.19 8.77
N ILE A 104 9.94 36.59 7.94
CA ILE A 104 10.86 37.35 7.08
C ILE A 104 10.17 37.83 5.79
N ALA A 105 9.30 36.97 5.20
CA ALA A 105 8.63 37.22 3.93
C ALA A 105 7.16 36.76 3.98
N PRO A 106 6.24 37.58 4.55
CA PRO A 106 4.84 37.18 4.77
C PRO A 106 4.06 36.83 3.49
N GLU A 107 4.41 37.46 2.38
CA GLU A 107 3.75 37.26 1.07
C GLU A 107 4.36 36.11 0.27
N LEU A 108 5.42 35.49 0.77
CA LEU A 108 6.07 34.38 0.07
C LEU A 108 5.16 33.14 0.05
N ARG A 109 5.06 32.53 -1.10
CA ARG A 109 4.37 31.24 -1.25
C ARG A 109 5.16 30.14 -0.53
N LEU A 110 4.56 29.54 0.49
CA LEU A 110 5.18 28.48 1.29
C LEU A 110 4.50 27.14 1.00
N VAL A 111 5.32 26.12 0.72
CA VAL A 111 4.88 24.74 0.54
C VAL A 111 5.56 23.89 1.61
N VAL A 112 4.79 23.23 2.45
CA VAL A 112 5.31 22.55 3.63
C VAL A 112 4.91 21.06 3.60
N ARG A 113 5.91 20.18 3.69
CA ARG A 113 5.69 18.76 3.87
C ARG A 113 5.31 18.49 5.33
N VAL A 114 4.18 17.81 5.54
CA VAL A 114 3.76 17.32 6.86
C VAL A 114 3.32 15.88 6.74
N THR A 115 3.82 15.03 7.64
CA THR A 115 3.45 13.61 7.70
C THR A 115 2.24 13.38 8.61
N ASN A 116 2.13 14.19 9.67
CA ASN A 116 1.04 14.13 10.64
C ASN A 116 -0.14 14.99 10.15
N ALA A 117 -1.22 14.33 9.68
CA ALA A 117 -2.38 15.02 9.12
C ALA A 117 -3.02 16.04 10.10
N PRO A 118 -3.31 15.73 11.38
CA PRO A 118 -3.82 16.72 12.34
C PRO A 118 -2.94 17.96 12.49
N LEU A 119 -1.61 17.80 12.48
CA LEU A 119 -0.67 18.92 12.51
C LEU A 119 -0.77 19.74 11.21
N GLY A 120 -0.89 19.07 10.09
CA GLY A 120 -1.07 19.71 8.77
C GLY A 120 -2.34 20.55 8.70
N ASP A 121 -3.46 20.04 9.19
CA ASP A 121 -4.74 20.74 9.23
C ASP A 121 -4.66 21.99 10.12
N GLN A 122 -4.02 21.89 11.29
CA GLN A 122 -3.81 23.03 12.20
C GLN A 122 -2.90 24.08 11.58
N LEU A 123 -1.82 23.68 10.92
CA LEU A 123 -0.90 24.59 10.24
C LEU A 123 -1.59 25.32 9.08
N GLY A 124 -2.35 24.63 8.25
CA GLY A 124 -3.10 25.24 7.15
C GLY A 124 -4.20 26.19 7.62
N ALA A 125 -4.82 25.90 8.78
CA ALA A 125 -5.81 26.79 9.38
C ALA A 125 -5.17 28.05 10.00
N ALA A 126 -3.97 27.90 10.60
CA ALA A 126 -3.25 29.02 11.24
C ALA A 126 -2.54 29.94 10.24
N LEU A 127 -2.07 29.40 9.11
CA LEU A 127 -1.31 30.11 8.08
C LEU A 127 -1.92 29.87 6.70
N PRO A 128 -2.93 30.65 6.28
CA PRO A 128 -3.64 30.44 5.00
C PRO A 128 -2.75 30.55 3.75
N SER A 129 -1.62 31.27 3.83
CA SER A 129 -0.62 31.38 2.75
C SER A 129 0.23 30.12 2.59
N VAL A 130 0.17 29.19 3.54
CA VAL A 130 0.95 27.94 3.54
C VAL A 130 0.17 26.82 2.88
N ARG A 131 0.75 26.19 1.87
CA ARG A 131 0.23 24.94 1.27
C ARG A 131 0.85 23.73 1.96
N VAL A 132 0.05 23.02 2.72
CA VAL A 132 0.49 21.80 3.43
C VAL A 132 0.27 20.60 2.54
N LEU A 133 1.31 19.77 2.36
CA LEU A 133 1.26 18.57 1.53
C LEU A 133 1.80 17.34 2.28
N ASN A 134 1.10 16.22 2.15
CA ASN A 134 1.53 14.92 2.68
C ASN A 134 2.02 14.02 1.54
N LEU A 135 3.33 13.69 1.55
CA LEU A 135 3.95 12.84 0.53
C LEU A 135 3.28 11.47 0.43
N ALA A 136 3.00 10.84 1.56
CA ALA A 136 2.43 9.49 1.60
C ALA A 136 1.01 9.47 1.04
N GLU A 137 0.24 10.51 1.31
CA GLU A 137 -1.09 10.69 0.77
C GLU A 137 -1.05 10.84 -0.76
N LYS A 138 -0.16 11.68 -1.28
CA LYS A 138 -0.08 11.93 -2.72
C LYS A 138 0.45 10.73 -3.51
N ALA A 139 1.36 9.95 -2.92
CA ALA A 139 1.91 8.76 -3.55
C ALA A 139 1.07 7.49 -3.34
N GLY A 140 0.38 7.38 -2.20
CA GLY A 140 -0.30 6.15 -1.76
C GLY A 140 -1.30 5.60 -2.77
N HIS A 141 -2.04 6.48 -3.45
CA HIS A 141 -3.01 6.10 -4.47
C HIS A 141 -2.40 5.23 -5.59
N SER A 142 -1.25 5.61 -6.11
CA SER A 142 -0.56 4.85 -7.16
C SER A 142 -0.07 3.48 -6.67
N PHE A 143 0.28 3.33 -5.38
CA PHE A 143 0.60 2.02 -4.81
C PHE A 143 -0.64 1.15 -4.66
N VAL A 144 -1.80 1.72 -4.31
CA VAL A 144 -3.08 1.00 -4.29
C VAL A 144 -3.41 0.46 -5.68
N GLU A 145 -3.34 1.31 -6.71
CA GLU A 145 -3.55 0.91 -8.11
C GLU A 145 -2.60 -0.20 -8.55
N ALA A 146 -1.33 -0.08 -8.18
CA ALA A 146 -0.33 -1.09 -8.47
C ALA A 146 -0.65 -2.44 -7.83
N CYS A 147 -1.30 -2.46 -6.67
CA CYS A 147 -1.68 -3.69 -5.97
C CYS A 147 -2.93 -4.36 -6.55
N ILE A 148 -3.82 -3.61 -7.19
CA ILE A 148 -5.07 -4.13 -7.75
C ILE A 148 -4.79 -4.74 -9.12
N ARG A 149 -5.21 -6.01 -9.33
CA ARG A 149 -5.14 -6.67 -10.63
C ARG A 149 -6.35 -6.26 -11.47
N SER A 150 -6.15 -5.31 -12.38
CA SER A 150 -7.19 -4.80 -13.27
C SER A 150 -6.53 -4.28 -14.56
N ASP A 151 -7.29 -4.17 -15.64
CA ASP A 151 -6.94 -3.42 -16.84
C ASP A 151 -6.99 -1.90 -16.58
N VAL A 152 -7.63 -1.48 -15.48
CA VAL A 152 -7.66 -0.10 -15.02
C VAL A 152 -6.31 0.27 -14.41
N ARG A 153 -5.61 1.21 -15.03
CA ARG A 153 -4.31 1.71 -14.57
C ARG A 153 -4.46 2.85 -13.58
N HIS A 154 -5.46 3.70 -13.81
CA HIS A 154 -5.71 4.88 -13.02
C HIS A 154 -7.17 5.32 -13.11
N ALA A 155 -7.70 5.90 -12.04
CA ALA A 155 -8.99 6.56 -12.07
C ALA A 155 -9.00 7.77 -11.13
N PHE A 156 -9.60 8.87 -11.60
CA PHE A 156 -9.74 10.08 -10.81
C PHE A 156 -11.08 10.77 -11.12
N ARG A 157 -11.50 11.63 -10.19
CA ARG A 157 -12.74 12.39 -10.33
C ARG A 157 -12.43 13.83 -10.70
N LEU A 158 -13.21 14.37 -11.65
CA LEU A 158 -13.18 15.77 -12.01
C LEU A 158 -14.62 16.29 -12.03
N GLY A 159 -14.98 17.07 -11.03
CA GLY A 159 -16.38 17.44 -10.78
C GLY A 159 -17.26 16.20 -10.61
N SER A 160 -18.33 16.08 -11.37
CA SER A 160 -19.23 14.91 -11.38
C SER A 160 -18.71 13.74 -12.23
N GLU A 161 -17.73 13.97 -13.10
CA GLU A 161 -17.24 12.99 -14.08
C GLU A 161 -16.11 12.12 -13.50
N ILE A 162 -16.09 10.85 -13.88
CA ILE A 162 -14.99 9.93 -13.57
C ILE A 162 -14.19 9.70 -14.83
N PHE A 163 -12.89 10.00 -14.75
CA PHE A 163 -11.90 9.70 -15.77
C PHE A 163 -11.13 8.44 -15.39
N THR A 164 -10.78 7.65 -16.38
CA THR A 164 -9.99 6.44 -16.16
C THR A 164 -8.98 6.23 -17.28
N VAL A 165 -7.85 5.61 -16.91
CA VAL A 165 -6.83 5.11 -17.84
C VAL A 165 -6.94 3.59 -17.88
N VAL A 166 -7.15 3.05 -19.07
CA VAL A 166 -7.35 1.61 -19.27
C VAL A 166 -6.38 1.08 -20.31
N ASP A 167 -5.72 -0.03 -20.02
CA ASP A 167 -4.89 -0.76 -20.97
C ASP A 167 -5.75 -1.66 -21.86
N VAL A 168 -5.65 -1.47 -23.17
CA VAL A 168 -6.46 -2.20 -24.14
C VAL A 168 -5.56 -2.84 -25.20
N PRO A 169 -5.69 -4.15 -25.47
CA PRO A 169 -5.05 -4.77 -26.60
C PRO A 169 -5.76 -4.35 -27.90
N VAL A 170 -4.99 -3.92 -28.90
CA VAL A 170 -5.52 -3.58 -30.23
C VAL A 170 -5.91 -4.86 -30.95
N ARG A 171 -7.15 -4.90 -31.44
CA ARG A 171 -7.71 -6.05 -32.20
C ARG A 171 -7.88 -5.78 -33.69
N THR A 172 -8.00 -4.52 -34.06
CA THR A 172 -8.27 -4.10 -35.43
C THR A 172 -7.22 -3.09 -35.88
N ALA A 173 -6.67 -3.25 -37.07
CA ALA A 173 -5.74 -2.30 -37.65
C ALA A 173 -6.48 -1.04 -38.15
N GLY A 174 -5.85 0.13 -38.01
CA GLY A 174 -6.41 1.40 -38.48
C GLY A 174 -5.74 2.60 -37.85
N ALA A 175 -6.18 3.80 -38.20
CA ALA A 175 -5.79 4.99 -37.47
C ALA A 175 -6.47 4.97 -36.07
N PHE A 176 -5.77 5.43 -35.04
CA PHE A 176 -6.29 5.42 -33.67
C PHE A 176 -7.71 6.00 -33.59
N ARG A 177 -7.96 7.17 -34.21
CA ARG A 177 -9.29 7.82 -34.19
C ARG A 177 -10.41 7.00 -34.80
N GLN A 178 -10.09 6.07 -35.73
CA GLN A 178 -11.06 5.19 -36.37
C GLN A 178 -11.38 3.99 -35.47
N VAL A 179 -10.38 3.51 -34.72
CA VAL A 179 -10.50 2.31 -33.88
C VAL A 179 -11.09 2.64 -32.51
N PHE A 180 -10.72 3.77 -31.89
CA PHE A 180 -11.05 4.13 -30.52
C PHE A 180 -11.82 5.46 -30.37
N GLY A 181 -12.24 6.04 -31.46
CA GLY A 181 -13.13 7.22 -31.48
C GLY A 181 -12.56 8.44 -30.78
N ASN A 182 -13.26 8.95 -29.77
CA ASN A 182 -12.91 10.15 -29.03
C ASN A 182 -12.01 9.91 -27.80
N LEU A 183 -11.69 8.65 -27.47
CA LEU A 183 -10.76 8.32 -26.40
C LEU A 183 -9.36 8.94 -26.68
N THR A 184 -8.63 9.22 -25.62
CA THR A 184 -7.31 9.87 -25.71
C THR A 184 -6.20 8.86 -25.55
N PRO A 185 -5.29 8.68 -26.54
CA PRO A 185 -4.15 7.80 -26.40
C PRO A 185 -3.11 8.45 -25.47
N VAL A 186 -2.74 7.77 -24.42
CA VAL A 186 -1.72 8.21 -23.46
C VAL A 186 -0.39 7.53 -23.74
N ALA A 187 -0.41 6.25 -24.12
CA ALA A 187 0.79 5.51 -24.47
C ALA A 187 0.47 4.35 -25.42
N LEU A 188 1.41 4.05 -26.32
CA LEU A 188 1.35 2.95 -27.26
C LEU A 188 2.57 2.07 -27.10
N ARG A 189 2.36 0.78 -26.82
CA ARG A 189 3.39 -0.25 -26.76
C ARG A 189 3.23 -1.20 -27.94
N ARG A 190 4.25 -1.27 -28.78
CA ARG A 190 4.31 -2.21 -29.89
C ARG A 190 4.93 -3.54 -29.47
N PRO A 191 4.54 -4.68 -30.05
CA PRO A 191 5.15 -5.96 -29.78
C PRO A 191 6.67 -5.91 -29.99
N GLY A 192 7.44 -6.34 -28.98
CA GLY A 192 8.90 -6.36 -29.04
C GLY A 192 9.60 -5.00 -28.89
N ALA A 193 8.88 -3.89 -28.83
CA ALA A 193 9.48 -2.57 -28.57
C ALA A 193 9.95 -2.45 -27.13
N ARG A 194 11.16 -1.91 -26.94
CA ARG A 194 11.72 -1.63 -25.60
C ARG A 194 11.20 -0.33 -24.98
N GLN A 195 10.72 0.58 -25.81
CA GLN A 195 10.22 1.87 -25.38
C GLN A 195 8.75 2.00 -25.76
N VAL A 196 8.01 2.68 -24.92
CA VAL A 196 6.60 3.04 -25.13
C VAL A 196 6.56 4.39 -25.82
N GLU A 197 5.77 4.51 -26.89
CA GLU A 197 5.47 5.79 -27.52
C GLU A 197 4.49 6.55 -26.62
N VAL A 198 4.96 7.67 -26.09
CA VAL A 198 4.20 8.49 -25.13
C VAL A 198 3.35 9.51 -25.89
N CYS A 199 2.09 9.67 -25.51
CA CYS A 199 1.12 10.56 -26.13
C CYS A 199 1.12 10.46 -27.68
N PRO A 200 0.90 9.27 -28.27
CA PRO A 200 0.89 9.11 -29.73
C PRO A 200 -0.21 9.96 -30.37
N SER A 201 0.00 10.38 -31.61
CA SER A 201 -1.02 11.13 -32.36
C SER A 201 -2.30 10.31 -32.53
N ARG A 202 -3.46 10.97 -32.58
CA ARG A 202 -4.72 10.30 -32.92
C ARG A 202 -4.78 9.79 -34.37
N ASP A 203 -3.82 10.19 -35.18
CA ASP A 203 -3.63 9.72 -36.56
C ASP A 203 -2.61 8.57 -36.64
N THR A 204 -1.96 8.22 -35.51
CA THR A 204 -1.02 7.09 -35.45
C THR A 204 -1.73 5.80 -35.85
N GLY A 205 -1.14 5.02 -36.75
CA GLY A 205 -1.61 3.70 -37.12
C GLY A 205 -1.36 2.69 -35.98
N VAL A 206 -2.38 1.92 -35.68
CA VAL A 206 -2.31 0.81 -34.71
C VAL A 206 -2.61 -0.52 -35.40
N THR A 207 -2.02 -1.61 -34.89
CA THR A 207 -2.13 -2.94 -35.46
C THR A 207 -2.48 -3.97 -34.40
N PRO A 208 -3.10 -5.11 -34.76
CA PRO A 208 -3.36 -6.21 -33.83
C PRO A 208 -2.06 -6.66 -33.12
N GLY A 209 -2.11 -6.79 -31.81
CA GLY A 209 -0.96 -7.11 -30.96
C GLY A 209 -0.31 -5.90 -30.31
N ASP A 210 -0.61 -4.68 -30.74
CA ASP A 210 -0.27 -3.46 -30.00
C ASP A 210 -1.08 -3.40 -28.69
N HIS A 211 -0.49 -2.78 -27.66
CA HIS A 211 -1.17 -2.43 -26.42
C HIS A 211 -1.21 -0.92 -26.28
N ILE A 212 -2.37 -0.39 -25.90
CA ILE A 212 -2.56 1.05 -25.81
C ILE A 212 -3.22 1.44 -24.49
N ALA A 213 -2.63 2.43 -23.80
CA ALA A 213 -3.25 3.06 -22.66
C ALA A 213 -4.19 4.16 -23.14
N LEU A 214 -5.47 4.03 -22.85
CA LEU A 214 -6.53 4.95 -23.22
C LEU A 214 -7.02 5.73 -22.03
N LEU A 215 -7.12 7.04 -22.16
CA LEU A 215 -7.71 7.93 -21.18
C LEU A 215 -9.03 8.50 -21.73
N GLY A 216 -10.06 8.48 -20.90
CA GLY A 216 -11.37 9.05 -21.22
C GLY A 216 -12.31 9.06 -20.01
N ARG A 217 -13.48 9.65 -20.16
CA ARG A 217 -14.54 9.51 -19.17
C ARG A 217 -15.04 8.06 -19.19
N LEU A 218 -15.40 7.55 -18.03
CA LEU A 218 -15.88 6.16 -17.92
C LEU A 218 -17.02 5.85 -18.91
N ALA A 219 -17.92 6.79 -19.14
CA ALA A 219 -19.01 6.64 -20.13
C ALA A 219 -18.50 6.54 -21.58
N ASP A 220 -17.46 7.28 -21.95
CA ASP A 220 -16.92 7.29 -23.32
C ASP A 220 -16.33 5.92 -23.73
N PHE A 221 -15.89 5.10 -22.79
CA PHE A 221 -15.37 3.75 -23.09
C PHE A 221 -16.47 2.84 -23.66
N ALA A 222 -17.64 2.85 -23.05
CA ALA A 222 -18.77 2.05 -23.53
C ALA A 222 -19.25 2.55 -24.91
N ASP A 223 -19.31 3.85 -25.12
CA ASP A 223 -19.71 4.48 -26.40
C ASP A 223 -18.78 4.08 -27.55
N ASN A 224 -17.49 3.86 -27.27
CA ASN A 224 -16.49 3.44 -28.25
C ASN A 224 -16.25 1.91 -28.28
N GLY A 225 -17.11 1.11 -27.65
CA GLY A 225 -17.04 -0.35 -27.68
C GLY A 225 -15.88 -0.95 -26.88
N VAL A 226 -15.23 -0.15 -26.05
CA VAL A 226 -14.14 -0.59 -25.16
C VAL A 226 -14.72 -1.04 -23.82
N ARG A 227 -14.54 -2.33 -23.48
CA ARG A 227 -15.00 -2.87 -22.22
C ARG A 227 -13.97 -2.60 -21.12
N VAL A 228 -14.42 -2.00 -20.03
CA VAL A 228 -13.68 -1.87 -18.77
C VAL A 228 -14.02 -3.09 -17.92
N SER A 229 -13.03 -3.87 -17.51
CA SER A 229 -13.27 -5.17 -16.84
C SER A 229 -13.91 -5.02 -15.46
N SER A 230 -13.66 -3.92 -14.76
CA SER A 230 -14.17 -3.67 -13.42
C SER A 230 -14.57 -2.21 -13.20
N VAL A 231 -15.84 -1.89 -13.44
CA VAL A 231 -16.42 -0.59 -13.08
C VAL A 231 -16.37 -0.36 -11.57
N HIS A 232 -16.43 -1.44 -10.76
CA HIS A 232 -16.28 -1.36 -9.32
C HIS A 232 -14.92 -0.81 -8.92
N ASP A 233 -13.83 -1.33 -9.53
CA ASP A 233 -12.47 -0.85 -9.25
C ASP A 233 -12.28 0.60 -9.68
N VAL A 234 -12.82 1.00 -10.86
CA VAL A 234 -12.80 2.39 -11.31
C VAL A 234 -13.45 3.33 -10.28
N ASN A 235 -14.64 2.98 -9.81
CA ASN A 235 -15.35 3.78 -8.81
C ASN A 235 -14.59 3.83 -7.48
N ALA A 236 -14.04 2.70 -7.03
CA ALA A 236 -13.27 2.63 -5.79
C ALA A 236 -12.01 3.53 -5.87
N LEU A 237 -11.25 3.44 -6.96
CA LEU A 237 -10.06 4.24 -7.20
C LEU A 237 -10.39 5.74 -7.34
N ALA A 238 -11.43 6.08 -8.12
CA ALA A 238 -11.84 7.47 -8.30
C ALA A 238 -12.33 8.12 -6.99
N ASN A 239 -12.98 7.35 -6.12
CA ASN A 239 -13.40 7.85 -4.80
C ASN A 239 -12.21 8.10 -3.87
N LEU A 240 -11.14 7.30 -3.95
CA LEU A 240 -9.90 7.56 -3.21
C LEU A 240 -9.26 8.89 -3.62
N SER A 241 -9.36 9.27 -4.90
CA SER A 241 -8.87 10.57 -5.40
C SER A 241 -9.74 11.74 -4.91
N ALA A 242 -11.06 11.58 -4.82
CA ALA A 242 -12.00 12.64 -4.51
C ALA A 242 -12.01 13.09 -3.05
N HIS A 243 -11.72 12.18 -2.10
CA HIS A 243 -11.74 12.51 -0.66
C HIS A 243 -10.66 13.51 -0.22
N ARG A 244 -9.85 14.00 -1.13
CA ARG A 244 -8.62 14.77 -0.88
C ARG A 244 -8.55 16.13 -1.56
N THR A 245 -9.54 16.48 -2.36
CA THR A 245 -9.61 17.78 -3.05
C THR A 245 -10.58 18.77 -2.41
N ASP A 246 -11.52 18.28 -1.59
CA ASP A 246 -12.44 19.15 -0.85
C ASP A 246 -11.89 19.46 0.55
N PRO A 247 -11.89 20.75 0.99
CA PRO A 247 -11.62 21.07 2.40
C PRO A 247 -12.67 20.37 3.28
N PRO A 248 -12.34 19.97 4.51
CA PRO A 248 -13.24 19.24 5.38
C PRO A 248 -14.46 20.10 5.72
N SER A 249 -15.51 20.00 4.90
CA SER A 249 -16.83 20.47 5.28
C SER A 249 -17.31 19.55 6.41
N GLY A 250 -17.36 20.08 7.62
CA GLY A 250 -17.71 19.37 8.84
C GLY A 250 -19.02 18.59 8.75
N ARG A 251 -18.90 17.34 8.33
CA ARG A 251 -19.90 16.29 8.52
C ARG A 251 -19.19 14.95 8.56
N ALA A 252 -18.62 14.60 9.71
CA ALA A 252 -18.41 13.21 10.08
C ALA A 252 -19.81 12.56 10.21
N GLY A 253 -20.42 12.22 9.09
CA GLY A 253 -21.71 11.59 8.95
C GLY A 253 -21.53 10.16 8.46
N ARG A 254 -21.64 9.19 9.40
CA ARG A 254 -22.14 7.82 9.18
C ARG A 254 -22.13 7.35 7.71
N ALA A 255 -20.97 6.95 7.21
CA ALA A 255 -20.89 6.15 6.00
C ALA A 255 -21.40 4.73 6.35
N GLY A 256 -22.43 4.35 5.63
CA GLY A 256 -23.31 3.24 5.89
C GLY A 256 -22.61 1.88 6.00
N ARG A 257 -23.15 1.08 6.91
CA ARG A 257 -23.12 -0.36 6.86
C ARG A 257 -23.81 -0.83 5.56
N ALA A 258 -23.07 -0.86 4.45
CA ALA A 258 -23.48 -1.61 3.28
C ALA A 258 -23.29 -3.09 3.57
N GLY A 259 -24.37 -3.84 3.52
CA GLY A 259 -24.49 -5.21 3.97
C GLY A 259 -23.51 -6.16 3.28
N ARG A 260 -22.70 -6.82 4.09
CA ARG A 260 -22.09 -8.10 3.71
C ARG A 260 -23.22 -9.11 3.51
N ALA A 261 -23.51 -9.44 2.27
CA ALA A 261 -24.32 -10.61 1.93
C ALA A 261 -23.59 -11.85 2.46
N GLY A 262 -23.99 -12.28 3.64
CA GLY A 262 -23.47 -13.46 4.30
C GLY A 262 -23.79 -14.70 3.49
N ARG A 263 -22.76 -15.30 2.90
CA ARG A 263 -22.82 -16.68 2.40
C ARG A 263 -23.14 -17.58 3.60
N ARG A 264 -24.35 -18.09 3.68
CA ARG A 264 -24.81 -19.02 4.73
C ARG A 264 -23.90 -20.24 4.75
N ARG A 265 -23.00 -20.31 5.75
CA ARG A 265 -22.23 -21.52 6.07
C ARG A 265 -23.14 -22.54 6.74
N ARG A 266 -23.09 -23.78 6.28
CA ARG A 266 -23.82 -24.92 6.87
C ARG A 266 -23.31 -25.16 8.30
N PRO A 267 -24.20 -25.32 9.31
CA PRO A 267 -23.82 -25.34 10.73
C PRO A 267 -22.97 -26.55 11.18
N HIS A 268 -22.91 -27.62 10.41
CA HIS A 268 -22.19 -28.85 10.83
C HIS A 268 -20.68 -28.85 10.49
N ALA A 269 -20.19 -27.96 9.61
CA ALA A 269 -18.78 -27.84 9.30
C ALA A 269 -17.99 -27.12 10.42
N TRP A 270 -18.64 -26.24 11.17
CA TRP A 270 -18.04 -25.44 12.24
C TRP A 270 -17.60 -26.29 13.45
N ILE A 271 -18.40 -27.30 13.88
CA ILE A 271 -18.09 -28.14 15.03
C ILE A 271 -16.89 -29.06 14.75
N ARG A 272 -16.80 -29.58 13.52
CA ARG A 272 -15.69 -30.46 13.12
C ARG A 272 -14.39 -29.68 12.91
N ASP A 273 -14.46 -28.47 12.36
CA ASP A 273 -13.31 -27.58 12.22
C ASP A 273 -12.86 -27.06 13.59
N LEU A 274 -13.77 -26.80 14.52
CA LEU A 274 -13.43 -26.40 15.89
C LEU A 274 -12.73 -27.53 16.66
N ALA A 275 -13.21 -28.78 16.53
CA ALA A 275 -12.62 -29.93 17.21
C ALA A 275 -11.23 -30.28 16.66
N VAL A 276 -11.01 -30.16 15.34
CA VAL A 276 -9.72 -30.46 14.70
C VAL A 276 -8.70 -29.35 14.96
N THR A 277 -9.13 -28.09 14.99
CA THR A 277 -8.21 -26.97 15.29
C THR A 277 -7.83 -26.91 16.76
N THR A 278 -8.77 -27.23 17.69
CA THR A 278 -8.44 -27.29 19.13
C THR A 278 -7.51 -28.44 19.48
N ALA A 279 -7.66 -29.60 18.85
CA ALA A 279 -6.79 -30.75 19.10
C ALA A 279 -5.34 -30.59 18.58
N ALA A 280 -5.15 -29.78 17.54
CA ALA A 280 -3.82 -29.48 16.98
C ALA A 280 -3.05 -28.40 17.75
N GLU A 281 -3.75 -27.57 18.55
CA GLU A 281 -3.17 -26.46 19.30
C GLU A 281 -2.66 -26.85 20.70
N PHE A 282 -2.97 -28.09 21.20
CA PHE A 282 -2.44 -28.55 22.48
C PHE A 282 -1.04 -29.08 22.31
N ASP A 283 -0.06 -28.32 22.79
CA ASP A 283 1.34 -28.70 22.82
C ASP A 283 1.59 -30.06 23.48
N ARG A 284 2.62 -30.78 23.01
CA ARG A 284 3.06 -32.07 23.61
C ARG A 284 3.12 -32.05 25.13
N PRO A 285 3.65 -30.97 25.81
CA PRO A 285 3.70 -30.91 27.28
C PRO A 285 2.32 -30.97 27.94
N PHE A 286 1.30 -30.30 27.37
CA PHE A 286 -0.05 -30.34 27.96
C PHE A 286 -0.70 -31.70 27.86
N ARG A 287 -0.57 -32.38 26.72
CA ARG A 287 -1.09 -33.75 26.56
C ARG A 287 -0.43 -34.74 27.52
N LEU A 288 0.87 -34.57 27.77
CA LEU A 288 1.61 -35.35 28.77
C LEU A 288 1.12 -35.07 30.19
N ALA A 289 0.93 -33.79 30.56
CA ALA A 289 0.41 -33.39 31.87
C ALA A 289 -0.99 -33.94 32.14
N LEU A 290 -1.91 -33.77 31.17
CA LEU A 290 -3.26 -34.30 31.27
C LEU A 290 -3.28 -35.85 31.36
N GLY A 291 -2.44 -36.51 30.56
CA GLY A 291 -2.24 -37.94 30.58
C GLY A 291 -1.75 -38.40 31.95
N ALA A 292 -0.79 -37.71 32.56
CA ALA A 292 -0.29 -38.01 33.90
C ALA A 292 -1.39 -37.87 34.97
N VAL A 293 -2.20 -36.79 34.92
CA VAL A 293 -3.35 -36.61 35.86
C VAL A 293 -4.33 -37.75 35.76
N LEU A 294 -4.73 -38.13 34.55
CA LEU A 294 -5.65 -39.25 34.32
C LEU A 294 -5.06 -40.59 34.78
N THR A 295 -3.76 -40.80 34.58
CA THR A 295 -3.07 -42.01 35.03
C THR A 295 -3.05 -42.10 36.55
N ILE A 296 -2.68 -41.01 37.25
CA ILE A 296 -2.67 -40.96 38.73
C ILE A 296 -4.09 -41.19 39.25
N MET A 297 -5.10 -40.58 38.67
CA MET A 297 -6.49 -40.75 39.06
C MET A 297 -6.98 -42.20 38.86
N THR A 298 -6.62 -42.83 37.74
CA THR A 298 -6.96 -44.22 37.45
C THR A 298 -6.27 -45.18 38.43
N ILE A 299 -4.98 -44.99 38.67
CA ILE A 299 -4.19 -45.79 39.62
C ILE A 299 -4.72 -45.61 41.07
N GLY A 300 -4.99 -44.35 41.47
CA GLY A 300 -5.57 -44.03 42.79
C GLY A 300 -6.91 -44.75 43.01
N THR A 301 -7.81 -44.64 42.07
CA THR A 301 -9.13 -45.28 42.09
C THR A 301 -8.96 -46.81 42.17
N LEU A 302 -8.10 -47.40 41.35
CA LEU A 302 -7.90 -48.85 41.32
C LEU A 302 -7.33 -49.37 42.65
N VAL A 303 -6.29 -48.72 43.15
CA VAL A 303 -5.67 -49.13 44.45
C VAL A 303 -6.71 -49.01 45.55
N LEU A 304 -7.41 -47.90 45.67
CA LEU A 304 -8.40 -47.68 46.73
C LEU A 304 -9.58 -48.66 46.62
N SER A 305 -10.07 -48.93 45.41
CA SER A 305 -11.19 -49.89 45.21
C SER A 305 -10.85 -51.32 45.59
N LEU A 306 -9.55 -51.70 45.51
CA LEU A 306 -9.11 -53.03 45.79
C LEU A 306 -8.62 -53.25 47.26
N THR A 307 -8.24 -52.15 47.95
CA THR A 307 -7.51 -52.27 49.18
C THR A 307 -8.06 -51.45 50.36
N TYR A 308 -8.89 -50.47 50.13
CA TYR A 308 -9.35 -49.52 51.15
C TYR A 308 -10.20 -50.26 52.25
N ALA A 309 -11.22 -51.02 51.81
CA ALA A 309 -12.10 -51.76 52.74
C ALA A 309 -11.38 -52.75 53.61
N ASP A 310 -10.34 -53.42 53.08
CA ASP A 310 -9.58 -54.43 53.81
C ASP A 310 -8.52 -53.86 54.77
N ASN A 311 -8.10 -52.61 54.55
CA ASN A 311 -6.99 -51.98 55.27
C ASN A 311 -7.38 -50.74 56.10
N ASP A 312 -8.63 -50.39 56.14
CA ASP A 312 -9.18 -49.28 56.97
C ASP A 312 -10.35 -49.83 57.83
N PRO A 313 -10.21 -49.97 59.14
CA PRO A 313 -11.28 -50.45 60.01
C PRO A 313 -12.51 -49.54 60.05
N ALA A 314 -12.40 -48.26 59.60
CA ALA A 314 -13.48 -47.34 59.58
C ALA A 314 -14.16 -47.32 58.18
N ALA A 315 -13.72 -48.17 57.25
CA ALA A 315 -14.32 -48.23 55.92
C ALA A 315 -15.75 -48.75 55.92
N PRO A 316 -16.73 -48.22 55.17
CA PRO A 316 -18.04 -48.80 55.00
C PRO A 316 -17.98 -50.21 54.38
N ALA A 317 -18.84 -51.14 54.87
CA ALA A 317 -18.88 -52.49 54.35
C ALA A 317 -19.28 -52.63 52.88
N ASP A 318 -19.89 -51.57 52.31
CA ASP A 318 -20.34 -51.45 50.91
C ASP A 318 -19.45 -50.54 50.05
N PHE A 319 -18.17 -50.27 50.48
CA PHE A 319 -17.26 -49.40 49.74
C PHE A 319 -16.99 -49.94 48.33
N GLY A 320 -17.46 -49.21 47.33
CA GLY A 320 -17.40 -49.62 45.93
C GLY A 320 -16.41 -48.81 45.07
N PRO A 321 -16.30 -49.17 43.80
CA PRO A 321 -15.41 -48.43 42.86
C PRO A 321 -15.78 -46.95 42.68
N LEU A 322 -17.05 -46.57 42.88
CA LEU A 322 -17.52 -45.19 42.82
C LEU A 322 -17.01 -44.39 44.03
N ASP A 323 -17.05 -44.98 45.20
CA ASP A 323 -16.55 -44.39 46.44
C ASP A 323 -15.02 -44.23 46.38
N ALA A 324 -14.32 -45.20 45.83
CA ALA A 324 -12.87 -45.10 45.56
C ALA A 324 -12.54 -44.00 44.58
N PHE A 325 -13.32 -43.84 43.51
CA PHE A 325 -13.16 -42.72 42.56
C PHE A 325 -13.41 -41.37 43.22
N TYR A 326 -14.50 -41.26 43.99
CA TYR A 326 -14.85 -40.08 44.75
C TYR A 326 -13.74 -39.71 45.76
N LEU A 327 -13.27 -40.66 46.56
CA LEU A 327 -12.16 -40.46 47.50
C LEU A 327 -10.88 -40.02 46.78
N THR A 328 -10.57 -40.64 45.64
CA THR A 328 -9.40 -40.25 44.81
C THR A 328 -9.53 -38.80 44.34
N VAL A 329 -10.68 -38.42 43.77
CA VAL A 329 -10.90 -37.08 43.25
C VAL A 329 -10.88 -36.04 44.35
N THR A 330 -11.56 -36.25 45.48
CA THR A 330 -11.62 -35.32 46.61
C THR A 330 -10.25 -35.15 47.27
N THR A 331 -9.45 -36.20 47.34
CA THR A 331 -8.08 -36.21 47.87
C THR A 331 -7.13 -35.47 46.93
N MET A 332 -7.15 -35.77 45.61
CA MET A 332 -6.32 -35.11 44.63
C MET A 332 -6.70 -33.61 44.46
N ALA A 333 -7.98 -33.30 44.57
CA ALA A 333 -8.47 -31.92 44.51
C ALA A 333 -8.27 -31.12 45.83
N THR A 334 -7.69 -31.75 46.84
CA THR A 334 -7.46 -31.16 48.18
C THR A 334 -8.74 -30.65 48.85
N VAL A 335 -9.91 -31.24 48.52
CA VAL A 335 -11.20 -30.87 49.13
C VAL A 335 -11.37 -31.55 50.47
N GLY A 336 -11.27 -32.89 50.57
CA GLY A 336 -11.29 -33.67 51.79
C GLY A 336 -12.47 -33.41 52.69
N TYR A 337 -13.70 -33.82 52.28
CA TYR A 337 -14.91 -33.62 53.09
C TYR A 337 -14.87 -34.37 54.44
N GLY A 338 -14.03 -35.38 54.60
CA GLY A 338 -13.86 -36.11 55.82
C GLY A 338 -14.84 -37.29 56.04
N ASP A 339 -15.70 -37.55 55.04
CA ASP A 339 -16.58 -38.71 54.98
C ASP A 339 -15.82 -40.02 54.80
N PHE A 340 -14.71 -39.98 54.06
CA PHE A 340 -13.67 -41.01 54.00
C PHE A 340 -12.33 -40.44 54.42
N SER A 341 -11.54 -41.18 55.18
CA SER A 341 -10.23 -40.69 55.66
C SER A 341 -9.20 -41.84 55.76
N PHE A 342 -7.93 -41.48 55.74
CA PHE A 342 -6.83 -42.42 55.91
C PHE A 342 -6.36 -42.54 57.38
N GLY A 343 -7.08 -41.92 58.35
CA GLY A 343 -6.61 -41.79 59.72
C GLY A 343 -6.52 -43.10 60.50
N ALA A 344 -7.43 -44.03 60.22
CA ALA A 344 -7.43 -45.37 60.83
C ALA A 344 -6.82 -46.43 59.92
N ALA A 345 -6.43 -46.09 58.71
CA ALA A 345 -5.92 -47.06 57.74
C ALA A 345 -4.51 -47.60 58.08
N ALA A 346 -4.17 -48.72 57.46
CA ALA A 346 -2.82 -49.27 57.55
C ALA A 346 -1.73 -48.31 57.11
N SER A 347 -0.55 -48.31 57.75
CA SER A 347 0.52 -47.31 57.52
C SER A 347 0.93 -47.11 56.00
N TRP A 348 0.93 -48.21 55.25
CA TRP A 348 1.23 -48.13 53.83
C TRP A 348 0.16 -47.39 53.04
N LEU A 349 -1.13 -47.58 53.48
CA LEU A 349 -2.27 -46.89 52.83
C LEU A 349 -2.30 -45.37 53.18
N GLN A 350 -1.87 -45.05 54.46
CA GLN A 350 -1.63 -43.67 54.86
C GLN A 350 -0.52 -43.03 54.02
N ALA A 351 0.61 -43.72 53.79
CA ALA A 351 1.69 -43.25 52.91
C ALA A 351 1.23 -43.07 51.47
N PHE A 352 0.40 -44.00 51.00
CA PHE A 352 -0.23 -43.87 49.67
C PHE A 352 -1.16 -42.65 49.58
N GLY A 353 -1.97 -42.38 50.57
CA GLY A 353 -2.83 -41.18 50.68
C GLY A 353 -2.01 -39.90 50.67
N ILE A 354 -0.90 -39.81 51.38
CA ILE A 354 0.01 -38.68 51.36
C ILE A 354 0.60 -38.48 49.96
N ALA A 355 1.04 -39.55 49.30
CA ALA A 355 1.55 -39.47 47.94
C ALA A 355 0.49 -38.98 46.96
N LEU A 356 -0.78 -39.44 47.10
CA LEU A 356 -1.90 -39.04 46.27
C LEU A 356 -2.24 -37.53 46.45
N ILE A 357 -2.18 -37.01 47.68
CA ILE A 357 -2.34 -35.60 47.99
C ILE A 357 -1.27 -34.75 47.30
N LEU A 358 0.02 -35.13 47.49
CA LEU A 358 1.14 -34.35 46.90
C LEU A 358 1.14 -34.36 45.38
N LEU A 359 0.89 -35.51 44.76
CA LEU A 359 0.80 -35.65 43.31
C LEU A 359 -0.43 -34.95 42.76
N GLY A 360 -1.56 -34.96 43.47
CA GLY A 360 -2.76 -34.25 43.13
C GLY A 360 -2.57 -32.73 43.14
N ALA A 361 -2.00 -32.21 44.25
CA ALA A 361 -1.70 -30.78 44.37
C ALA A 361 -0.73 -30.28 43.28
N LEU A 362 0.33 -31.06 42.99
CA LEU A 362 1.25 -30.76 41.91
C LEU A 362 0.56 -30.76 40.53
N SER A 363 -0.32 -31.72 40.29
CA SER A 363 -1.08 -31.84 39.05
C SER A 363 -1.99 -30.63 38.80
N ILE A 364 -2.71 -30.19 39.84
CA ILE A 364 -3.58 -29.01 39.78
C ILE A 364 -2.73 -27.77 39.52
N ALA A 365 -1.61 -27.58 40.19
CA ALA A 365 -0.71 -26.44 39.97
C ALA A 365 -0.22 -26.37 38.52
N ILE A 366 0.15 -27.51 37.92
CA ILE A 366 0.56 -27.60 36.52
C ILE A 366 -0.58 -27.21 35.58
N VAL A 367 -1.79 -27.69 35.84
CA VAL A 367 -2.98 -27.36 35.02
C VAL A 367 -3.31 -25.87 35.13
N TYR A 368 -3.28 -25.27 36.32
CA TYR A 368 -3.49 -23.82 36.50
C TYR A 368 -2.42 -22.99 35.81
N ALA A 369 -1.15 -23.35 35.93
CA ALA A 369 -0.06 -22.66 35.22
C ALA A 369 -0.25 -22.69 33.70
N PHE A 370 -0.70 -23.84 33.19
CA PHE A 370 -0.96 -23.98 31.75
C PHE A 370 -2.16 -23.14 31.27
N ILE A 371 -3.28 -23.17 32.01
CA ILE A 371 -4.48 -22.37 31.70
C ILE A 371 -4.12 -20.86 31.69
N THR A 372 -3.37 -20.43 32.71
CA THR A 372 -2.91 -19.04 32.81
C THR A 372 -2.03 -18.67 31.65
N ASN A 373 -1.09 -19.52 31.25
CA ASN A 373 -0.23 -19.28 30.09
C ASN A 373 -1.03 -19.22 28.80
N VAL A 374 -2.01 -20.07 28.58
CA VAL A 374 -2.91 -20.05 27.40
C VAL A 374 -3.74 -18.75 27.36
N ILE A 375 -4.26 -18.33 28.52
CA ILE A 375 -5.06 -17.10 28.60
C ILE A 375 -4.20 -15.87 28.27
N ILE A 376 -2.98 -15.80 28.82
CA ILE A 376 -2.03 -14.71 28.57
C ILE A 376 -1.61 -14.72 27.10
N SER A 377 -1.20 -15.85 26.55
CA SER A 377 -0.80 -16.00 25.15
C SER A 377 -1.92 -15.61 24.20
N ARG A 378 -3.16 -16.08 24.44
CA ARG A 378 -4.32 -15.71 23.61
C ARG A 378 -4.74 -14.24 23.74
N ARG A 379 -4.52 -13.61 24.89
CA ARG A 379 -4.70 -12.15 25.01
C ARG A 379 -3.66 -11.41 24.19
N LEU A 380 -2.40 -11.84 24.22
CA LEU A 380 -1.33 -11.26 23.43
C LEU A 380 -1.57 -11.46 21.92
N GLU A 381 -1.92 -12.67 21.48
CA GLU A 381 -2.24 -12.98 20.08
C GLU A 381 -3.49 -12.22 19.55
N ARG A 382 -4.54 -12.09 20.36
CA ARG A 382 -5.73 -11.30 19.99
C ARG A 382 -5.44 -9.81 19.90
N THR A 383 -4.52 -9.31 20.70
CA THR A 383 -4.06 -7.91 20.67
C THR A 383 -3.17 -7.66 19.45
N ILE A 384 -2.48 -8.67 18.93
CA ILE A 384 -1.51 -8.58 17.83
C ILE A 384 -2.10 -9.00 16.47
N GLY A 385 -3.27 -9.65 16.40
CA GLY A 385 -3.96 -9.99 15.15
C GLY A 385 -3.44 -11.21 14.37
N HIS A 386 -2.46 -11.95 14.88
CA HIS A 386 -1.82 -13.10 14.21
C HIS A 386 -2.79 -14.19 13.74
N GLY A 387 -3.79 -14.56 14.55
CA GLY A 387 -4.73 -15.63 14.22
C GLY A 387 -5.63 -15.35 12.98
N ARG A 388 -5.63 -14.13 12.46
CA ARG A 388 -6.43 -13.75 11.30
C ARG A 388 -5.65 -13.84 9.99
N ALA A 389 -4.33 -13.65 10.01
CA ALA A 389 -3.47 -13.70 8.84
C ALA A 389 -3.48 -15.09 8.16
N THR A 390 -3.57 -16.16 8.98
CA THR A 390 -3.56 -17.55 8.49
C THR A 390 -4.84 -17.98 7.76
N THR A 391 -5.94 -17.24 7.89
CA THR A 391 -7.24 -17.59 7.29
C THR A 391 -7.58 -16.79 6.05
N VAL A 392 -6.87 -15.68 5.78
CA VAL A 392 -7.14 -14.79 4.64
C VAL A 392 -6.63 -15.43 3.34
N ARG A 393 -7.39 -15.24 2.26
CA ARG A 393 -7.06 -15.69 0.90
C ARG A 393 -7.26 -14.55 -0.08
N ASP A 394 -6.58 -14.61 -1.21
CA ASP A 394 -6.69 -13.60 -2.28
C ASP A 394 -6.42 -12.17 -1.81
N HIS A 395 -5.55 -12.04 -0.82
CA HIS A 395 -5.21 -10.80 -0.14
C HIS A 395 -3.94 -10.16 -0.69
N VAL A 396 -3.71 -8.92 -0.28
CA VAL A 396 -2.49 -8.17 -0.52
C VAL A 396 -1.62 -8.21 0.73
N ILE A 397 -0.36 -8.60 0.61
CA ILE A 397 0.63 -8.48 1.68
C ILE A 397 1.33 -7.13 1.53
N VAL A 398 1.32 -6.31 2.57
CA VAL A 398 2.04 -5.04 2.63
C VAL A 398 3.20 -5.15 3.61
N CYS A 399 4.42 -5.08 3.12
CA CYS A 399 5.65 -5.12 3.91
C CYS A 399 6.11 -3.70 4.23
N GLY A 400 6.12 -3.37 5.54
CA GLY A 400 6.48 -2.06 6.07
C GLY A 400 5.27 -1.16 6.35
N LEU A 401 5.10 -0.78 7.61
CA LEU A 401 4.04 0.11 8.09
C LEU A 401 4.59 1.53 8.35
N GLY A 402 5.24 2.10 7.34
CA GLY A 402 5.57 3.52 7.29
C GLY A 402 4.37 4.37 6.83
N SER A 403 4.58 5.67 6.61
CA SER A 403 3.52 6.57 6.13
C SER A 403 2.94 6.12 4.77
N VAL A 404 3.78 5.71 3.82
CA VAL A 404 3.34 5.20 2.51
C VAL A 404 2.62 3.85 2.66
N GLY A 405 3.17 2.95 3.50
CA GLY A 405 2.54 1.66 3.79
C GLY A 405 1.14 1.83 4.39
N LEU A 406 0.99 2.73 5.40
CA LEU A 406 -0.31 3.04 5.99
C LEU A 406 -1.29 3.59 4.95
N ALA A 407 -0.91 4.61 4.18
CA ALA A 407 -1.77 5.19 3.14
C ALA A 407 -2.21 4.15 2.11
N THR A 408 -1.32 3.20 1.77
CA THR A 408 -1.64 2.09 0.87
C THR A 408 -2.63 1.11 1.52
N VAL A 409 -2.44 0.76 2.79
CA VAL A 409 -3.34 -0.13 3.54
C VAL A 409 -4.74 0.49 3.64
N GLU A 410 -4.84 1.76 4.03
CA GLU A 410 -6.12 2.49 4.11
C GLU A 410 -6.84 2.50 2.76
N GLY A 411 -6.10 2.80 1.69
CA GLY A 411 -6.65 2.80 0.34
C GLY A 411 -7.11 1.43 -0.14
N LEU A 412 -6.37 0.35 0.14
CA LEU A 412 -6.75 -1.02 -0.20
C LEU A 412 -8.00 -1.47 0.58
N VAL A 413 -8.08 -1.14 1.87
CA VAL A 413 -9.26 -1.43 2.71
C VAL A 413 -10.48 -0.66 2.20
N ALA A 414 -10.32 0.63 1.84
CA ALA A 414 -11.39 1.43 1.25
C ALA A 414 -11.84 0.88 -0.11
N ALA A 415 -10.93 0.31 -0.90
CA ALA A 415 -11.23 -0.42 -2.14
C ALA A 415 -11.80 -1.83 -1.92
N GLY A 416 -12.09 -2.23 -0.66
CA GLY A 416 -12.68 -3.52 -0.31
C GLY A 416 -11.74 -4.71 -0.47
N ARG A 417 -10.42 -4.48 -0.45
CA ARG A 417 -9.41 -5.55 -0.54
C ARG A 417 -9.02 -6.05 0.83
N ASP A 418 -8.83 -7.35 0.96
CA ASP A 418 -8.26 -7.94 2.17
C ASP A 418 -6.74 -7.69 2.18
N VAL A 419 -6.21 -7.27 3.34
CA VAL A 419 -4.80 -6.91 3.51
C VAL A 419 -4.21 -7.63 4.72
N VAL A 420 -2.96 -8.05 4.61
CA VAL A 420 -2.11 -8.53 5.71
C VAL A 420 -0.85 -7.68 5.73
N ILE A 421 -0.46 -7.19 6.90
CA ILE A 421 0.74 -6.37 7.06
C ILE A 421 1.88 -7.21 7.63
N VAL A 422 3.08 -7.00 7.12
CA VAL A 422 4.34 -7.47 7.72
C VAL A 422 5.10 -6.25 8.23
N GLU A 423 5.34 -6.18 9.55
CA GLU A 423 6.03 -5.06 10.20
C GLU A 423 7.07 -5.57 11.20
N ARG A 424 8.26 -4.96 11.18
CA ARG A 424 9.36 -5.36 12.05
C ARG A 424 9.26 -4.75 13.45
N ASP A 425 8.80 -3.52 13.55
CA ASP A 425 8.74 -2.79 14.81
C ASP A 425 7.39 -3.01 15.52
N ALA A 426 7.42 -3.74 16.64
CA ALA A 426 6.24 -3.99 17.47
C ALA A 426 5.71 -2.72 18.18
N ASN A 427 6.50 -1.63 18.23
CA ASN A 427 6.11 -0.34 18.80
C ASN A 427 5.78 0.72 17.72
N ASN A 428 5.56 0.30 16.48
CA ASN A 428 5.25 1.20 15.38
C ASN A 428 4.03 2.09 15.71
N ARG A 429 4.20 3.41 15.53
CA ARG A 429 3.19 4.44 15.86
C ARG A 429 1.85 4.28 15.12
N PHE A 430 1.83 3.60 14.00
CA PHE A 430 0.63 3.42 13.16
C PHE A 430 -0.18 2.16 13.51
N LEU A 431 0.27 1.35 14.46
CA LEU A 431 -0.42 0.10 14.84
C LEU A 431 -1.83 0.34 15.41
N SER A 432 -2.06 1.48 16.09
CA SER A 432 -3.39 1.84 16.58
C SER A 432 -4.39 2.00 15.43
N VAL A 433 -4.01 2.73 14.38
CA VAL A 433 -4.84 2.97 13.19
C VAL A 433 -5.18 1.64 12.49
N VAL A 434 -4.19 0.78 12.30
CA VAL A 434 -4.36 -0.52 11.65
C VAL A 434 -5.27 -1.45 12.46
N ARG A 435 -5.22 -1.39 13.78
CA ARG A 435 -6.15 -2.13 14.67
C ARG A 435 -7.59 -1.70 14.47
N ASP A 436 -7.83 -0.39 14.37
CA ASP A 436 -9.18 0.17 14.13
C ASP A 436 -9.72 -0.29 12.77
N LEU A 437 -8.87 -0.40 11.77
CA LEU A 437 -9.18 -0.96 10.45
C LEU A 437 -9.38 -2.49 10.47
N LYS A 438 -9.05 -3.17 11.59
CA LYS A 438 -9.13 -4.64 11.77
C LYS A 438 -8.25 -5.41 10.78
N VAL A 439 -7.15 -4.82 10.33
CA VAL A 439 -6.17 -5.45 9.44
C VAL A 439 -5.19 -6.29 10.27
N PRO A 440 -4.96 -7.57 9.94
CA PRO A 440 -4.00 -8.40 10.65
C PRO A 440 -2.56 -7.95 10.38
N VAL A 441 -1.73 -8.00 11.44
CA VAL A 441 -0.30 -7.68 11.37
C VAL A 441 0.50 -8.90 11.78
N VAL A 442 1.48 -9.27 10.97
CA VAL A 442 2.51 -10.26 11.27
C VAL A 442 3.78 -9.51 11.64
N PHE A 443 4.29 -9.74 12.85
CA PHE A 443 5.53 -9.12 13.28
C PHE A 443 6.74 -9.94 12.85
N GLY A 444 7.67 -9.29 12.15
CA GLY A 444 8.90 -9.89 11.68
C GLY A 444 9.52 -9.16 10.51
N ASP A 445 10.69 -9.67 10.10
CA ASP A 445 11.39 -9.13 8.95
C ASP A 445 10.81 -9.69 7.64
N ALA A 446 10.44 -8.80 6.73
CA ALA A 446 9.85 -9.17 5.43
C ALA A 446 10.86 -9.84 4.48
N THR A 447 12.16 -9.76 4.75
CA THR A 447 13.19 -10.48 3.98
C THR A 447 13.25 -11.96 4.36
N VAL A 448 12.67 -12.33 5.51
CA VAL A 448 12.69 -13.70 6.05
C VAL A 448 11.51 -14.51 5.50
N ARG A 449 11.81 -15.60 4.81
CA ARG A 449 10.82 -16.50 4.20
C ARG A 449 9.72 -16.97 5.17
N ALA A 450 10.08 -17.31 6.41
CA ALA A 450 9.12 -17.80 7.40
C ALA A 450 8.04 -16.75 7.72
N THR A 451 8.44 -15.48 7.88
CA THR A 451 7.53 -14.36 8.13
C THR A 451 6.54 -14.16 6.98
N LEU A 452 7.02 -14.24 5.73
CA LEU A 452 6.17 -14.11 4.55
C LEU A 452 5.18 -15.28 4.43
N MET A 453 5.61 -16.50 4.75
CA MET A 453 4.73 -17.67 4.75
C MET A 453 3.67 -17.58 5.85
N GLU A 454 4.00 -17.04 7.03
CA GLU A 454 3.06 -16.74 8.10
C GLU A 454 2.04 -15.68 7.69
N ALA A 455 2.44 -14.66 6.93
CA ALA A 455 1.54 -13.68 6.32
C ALA A 455 0.64 -14.28 5.22
N GLY A 456 0.76 -15.57 4.93
CA GLY A 456 -0.08 -16.28 3.97
C GLY A 456 0.35 -16.11 2.51
N LEU A 457 1.64 -15.91 2.24
CA LEU A 457 2.20 -15.67 0.90
C LEU A 457 1.71 -16.67 -0.15
N ALA A 458 1.60 -17.96 0.20
CA ALA A 458 1.11 -19.00 -0.71
C ALA A 458 -0.33 -18.80 -1.21
N ARG A 459 -1.09 -17.89 -0.60
CA ARG A 459 -2.50 -17.60 -0.91
C ARG A 459 -2.71 -16.12 -1.24
N ALA A 460 -1.66 -15.32 -1.22
CA ALA A 460 -1.70 -13.91 -1.56
C ALA A 460 -1.77 -13.73 -3.09
N THR A 461 -2.42 -12.68 -3.53
CA THR A 461 -2.45 -12.26 -4.95
C THR A 461 -1.33 -11.27 -5.25
N THR A 462 -0.98 -10.44 -4.28
CA THR A 462 -0.01 -9.36 -4.44
C THR A 462 0.84 -9.22 -3.19
N LEU A 463 2.12 -8.92 -3.37
CA LEU A 463 3.04 -8.48 -2.33
C LEU A 463 3.53 -7.07 -2.67
N ALA A 464 3.39 -6.14 -1.72
CA ALA A 464 3.86 -4.77 -1.82
C ALA A 464 4.96 -4.51 -0.78
N ALA A 465 6.20 -4.35 -1.23
CA ALA A 465 7.35 -3.98 -0.40
C ALA A 465 7.48 -2.45 -0.36
N LEU A 466 7.09 -1.84 0.78
CA LEU A 466 6.89 -0.40 0.93
C LEU A 466 7.71 0.23 2.08
N THR A 467 8.79 -0.43 2.51
CA THR A 467 9.67 0.15 3.54
C THR A 467 10.42 1.37 2.98
N SER A 468 11.15 2.08 3.83
CA SER A 468 11.99 3.22 3.41
C SER A 468 13.36 2.80 2.87
N ASP A 469 13.68 1.51 2.88
CA ASP A 469 14.95 0.94 2.45
C ASP A 469 14.79 0.18 1.14
N ASP A 470 15.39 0.66 0.07
CA ASP A 470 15.29 0.09 -1.28
C ASP A 470 15.89 -1.32 -1.34
N VAL A 471 16.98 -1.59 -0.59
CA VAL A 471 17.63 -2.90 -0.56
C VAL A 471 16.74 -3.91 0.16
N ALA A 472 16.21 -3.54 1.33
CA ALA A 472 15.28 -4.38 2.07
C ALA A 472 14.00 -4.69 1.27
N ASN A 473 13.48 -3.71 0.51
CA ASN A 473 12.33 -3.91 -0.37
C ASN A 473 12.64 -4.92 -1.49
N LEU A 474 13.81 -4.80 -2.11
CA LEU A 474 14.24 -5.74 -3.16
C LEU A 474 14.45 -7.15 -2.60
N GLU A 475 15.12 -7.29 -1.46
CA GLU A 475 15.34 -8.58 -0.78
C GLU A 475 14.01 -9.25 -0.40
N ALA A 476 13.05 -8.49 0.16
CA ALA A 476 11.71 -9.01 0.48
C ALA A 476 11.00 -9.56 -0.76
N VAL A 477 11.10 -8.87 -1.89
CA VAL A 477 10.51 -9.31 -3.16
C VAL A 477 11.15 -10.58 -3.67
N LEU A 478 12.49 -10.69 -3.63
CA LEU A 478 13.22 -11.87 -4.08
C LEU A 478 12.88 -13.09 -3.21
N SER A 479 12.92 -12.92 -1.87
CA SER A 479 12.53 -13.96 -0.92
C SER A 479 11.09 -14.41 -1.11
N ALA A 480 10.16 -13.48 -1.37
CA ALA A 480 8.76 -13.79 -1.62
C ALA A 480 8.57 -14.63 -2.89
N ARG A 481 9.25 -14.29 -3.98
CA ARG A 481 9.16 -15.04 -5.24
C ARG A 481 9.71 -16.45 -5.12
N GLU A 482 10.87 -16.59 -4.50
CA GLU A 482 11.46 -17.90 -4.25
C GLU A 482 10.51 -18.76 -3.40
N ALA A 483 10.05 -18.23 -2.26
CA ALA A 483 9.14 -18.94 -1.38
C ALA A 483 7.81 -19.32 -2.05
N PHE A 484 7.26 -18.44 -2.88
CA PHE A 484 6.02 -18.68 -3.63
C PHE A 484 6.21 -19.80 -4.66
N ASN A 485 7.27 -19.74 -5.45
CA ASN A 485 7.57 -20.72 -6.50
C ASN A 485 7.84 -22.11 -5.92
N ASP A 486 8.65 -22.19 -4.84
CA ASP A 486 8.93 -23.45 -4.14
C ASP A 486 7.64 -24.09 -3.61
N HIS A 487 6.79 -23.33 -2.95
CA HIS A 487 5.53 -23.83 -2.41
C HIS A 487 4.62 -24.40 -3.51
N HIS A 488 4.52 -23.73 -4.65
CA HIS A 488 3.71 -24.18 -5.76
C HIS A 488 4.35 -25.38 -6.49
N ALA A 489 5.68 -25.45 -6.60
CA ALA A 489 6.40 -26.59 -7.13
C ALA A 489 6.18 -27.86 -6.29
N ASP A 490 6.26 -27.74 -4.97
CA ASP A 490 6.02 -28.85 -4.05
C ASP A 490 4.58 -29.35 -4.09
N ARG A 491 3.59 -28.47 -4.21
CA ARG A 491 2.18 -28.86 -4.40
C ARG A 491 1.96 -29.60 -5.72
N ARG A 492 2.62 -29.19 -6.80
CA ARG A 492 2.56 -29.90 -8.09
C ARG A 492 3.19 -31.30 -8.01
N ARG A 493 4.31 -31.43 -7.26
CA ARG A 493 4.94 -32.74 -7.01
C ARG A 493 4.07 -33.64 -6.14
N ALA A 494 3.46 -33.10 -5.09
CA ALA A 494 2.56 -33.83 -4.20
C ALA A 494 1.26 -34.27 -4.90
N GLY A 495 0.76 -33.51 -5.87
CA GLY A 495 -0.41 -33.84 -6.70
C GLY A 495 -0.14 -34.92 -7.74
N ARG A 496 1.12 -35.15 -8.11
CA ARG A 496 1.56 -36.24 -9.00
C ARG A 496 1.89 -37.50 -8.18
N ARG A 497 0.93 -38.07 -7.45
CA ARG A 497 1.10 -39.41 -6.89
C ARG A 497 1.26 -40.38 -8.07
N PRO A 498 2.29 -41.27 -8.07
CA PRO A 498 2.41 -42.28 -9.10
C PRO A 498 1.17 -43.19 -9.05
N HIS A 499 0.49 -43.25 -10.16
CA HIS A 499 -0.57 -44.24 -10.36
C HIS A 499 0.06 -45.62 -10.16
N ARG A 500 -0.28 -46.33 -9.07
CA ARG A 500 0.02 -47.75 -8.92
C ARG A 500 -0.57 -48.47 -10.14
N PRO A 501 0.20 -49.25 -10.89
CA PRO A 501 -0.34 -50.00 -11.99
C PRO A 501 -1.29 -51.06 -11.41
N GLY A 502 -2.59 -50.79 -11.51
CA GLY A 502 -3.64 -51.75 -11.27
C GLY A 502 -3.63 -52.78 -12.42
N ARG A 503 -3.49 -54.07 -12.06
CA ARG A 503 -3.60 -55.20 -12.95
C ARG A 503 -4.91 -55.15 -13.73
N GLY A 504 -4.79 -55.13 -15.03
CA GLY A 504 -5.58 -55.70 -16.09
C GLY A 504 -7.09 -55.50 -16.13
N ARG A 505 -7.53 -54.80 -17.17
CA ARG A 505 -8.59 -55.27 -18.05
C ARG A 505 -8.50 -54.56 -19.41
N ARG A 506 -8.26 -55.33 -20.43
CA ARG A 506 -8.35 -54.93 -21.86
C ARG A 506 -9.79 -54.51 -22.15
N GLY A 507 -9.97 -53.34 -22.74
CA GLY A 507 -11.22 -52.88 -23.34
C GLY A 507 -10.91 -51.78 -24.35
N LEU A 508 -10.83 -52.17 -25.62
CA LEU A 508 -10.84 -51.23 -26.76
C LEU A 508 -12.13 -50.42 -26.75
N ARG A 509 -12.04 -49.12 -26.80
CA ARG A 509 -12.96 -48.27 -27.57
C ARG A 509 -12.27 -46.98 -28.01
N SER A 510 -12.17 -46.84 -29.29
CA SER A 510 -11.88 -45.62 -30.05
C SER A 510 -12.96 -44.57 -29.82
N GLY A 511 -12.56 -43.33 -29.58
CA GLY A 511 -13.43 -42.18 -29.56
C GLY A 511 -12.57 -40.93 -29.64
N ILE A 512 -12.38 -40.46 -30.88
CA ILE A 512 -11.81 -39.16 -31.20
C ILE A 512 -12.85 -38.11 -30.81
N ASP A 513 -12.53 -37.22 -29.90
CA ASP A 513 -13.32 -36.03 -29.60
C ASP A 513 -12.57 -34.80 -30.15
N PRO A 514 -13.15 -34.10 -31.15
CA PRO A 514 -12.50 -32.91 -31.71
C PRO A 514 -12.94 -31.65 -30.99
N ALA A 515 -11.97 -30.76 -30.81
CA ALA A 515 -12.14 -29.34 -30.65
C ALA A 515 -12.65 -28.83 -29.27
N ARG A 516 -11.73 -28.65 -28.36
CA ARG A 516 -11.78 -27.47 -27.47
C ARG A 516 -10.78 -26.45 -27.96
N THR A 517 -11.23 -25.58 -28.82
CA THR A 517 -10.59 -24.32 -29.17
C THR A 517 -10.54 -23.45 -27.90
N ARG A 518 -9.37 -23.35 -27.32
CA ARG A 518 -9.05 -22.38 -26.28
C ARG A 518 -8.90 -21.02 -26.95
N ALA A 519 -9.73 -20.07 -26.57
CA ALA A 519 -9.55 -18.65 -26.89
C ALA A 519 -8.20 -18.15 -26.36
N PRO A 520 -7.38 -17.45 -27.16
CA PRO A 520 -6.19 -16.78 -26.69
C PRO A 520 -6.60 -15.40 -26.15
N GLY A 521 -6.36 -15.14 -24.87
CA GLY A 521 -6.57 -13.81 -24.30
C GLY A 521 -6.53 -13.81 -22.79
N SER A 522 -5.35 -13.93 -22.19
CA SER A 522 -5.06 -13.38 -20.89
C SER A 522 -3.56 -13.12 -20.79
N ASP A 523 -3.26 -11.89 -20.46
CA ASP A 523 -1.97 -11.22 -20.44
C ASP A 523 -0.86 -12.01 -19.77
N GLY A 524 0.33 -11.95 -20.41
CA GLY A 524 1.55 -12.63 -20.02
C GLY A 524 2.12 -12.16 -18.69
N ASN A 525 1.73 -12.83 -17.63
CA ASN A 525 2.51 -12.98 -16.40
C ASN A 525 2.12 -14.27 -15.66
N GLY A 526 1.82 -15.34 -16.40
CA GLY A 526 1.71 -16.71 -15.92
C GLY A 526 2.91 -17.49 -16.41
N ASP A 527 3.62 -18.16 -15.52
CA ASP A 527 4.45 -19.28 -15.90
C ASP A 527 3.55 -20.23 -16.71
N GLY A 528 3.91 -20.55 -17.92
CA GLY A 528 3.16 -21.21 -19.02
C GLY A 528 2.12 -22.31 -18.71
N ASN A 529 1.52 -22.34 -17.51
CA ASN A 529 0.57 -23.31 -17.01
C ASN A 529 -0.77 -22.73 -16.48
N GLY A 530 -1.04 -21.41 -16.69
CA GLY A 530 -2.37 -20.84 -16.44
C GLY A 530 -2.75 -20.56 -14.98
N GLU A 531 -1.85 -20.71 -14.01
CA GLU A 531 -2.05 -20.20 -12.65
C GLU A 531 -1.53 -18.76 -12.56
N PRO A 532 -2.27 -17.82 -11.94
CA PRO A 532 -1.82 -16.44 -11.80
C PRO A 532 -0.62 -16.40 -10.85
N GLY A 533 0.53 -15.96 -11.34
CA GLY A 533 1.73 -15.74 -10.54
C GLY A 533 1.53 -14.66 -9.47
N LEU A 534 2.40 -14.60 -8.46
CA LEU A 534 2.41 -13.54 -7.46
C LEU A 534 2.71 -12.20 -8.12
N ARG A 535 1.79 -11.23 -8.00
CA ARG A 535 2.07 -9.85 -8.40
C ARG A 535 2.97 -9.19 -7.35
N VAL A 536 3.94 -8.42 -7.80
CA VAL A 536 4.89 -7.74 -6.92
C VAL A 536 4.87 -6.26 -7.19
N VAL A 537 4.76 -5.47 -6.13
CA VAL A 537 4.86 -4.01 -6.13
C VAL A 537 6.06 -3.61 -5.28
N LEU A 538 6.95 -2.82 -5.85
CA LEU A 538 8.21 -2.41 -5.23
C LEU A 538 8.25 -0.89 -5.09
N ARG A 539 8.42 -0.40 -3.86
CA ARG A 539 8.81 0.98 -3.62
C ARG A 539 10.33 1.08 -3.80
N ILE A 540 10.78 2.00 -4.64
CA ILE A 540 12.19 2.22 -4.90
C ILE A 540 12.45 3.69 -5.24
N PHE A 541 13.54 4.24 -4.74
CA PHE A 541 13.96 5.60 -5.02
C PHE A 541 14.96 5.65 -6.19
N ASP A 542 15.96 4.76 -6.16
CA ASP A 542 17.01 4.73 -7.17
C ASP A 542 16.48 4.16 -8.49
N THR A 543 16.35 5.02 -9.50
CA THR A 543 15.89 4.62 -10.84
C THR A 543 16.84 3.63 -11.52
N THR A 544 18.15 3.68 -11.23
CA THR A 544 19.13 2.73 -11.77
C THR A 544 18.89 1.34 -11.19
N LEU A 545 18.65 1.28 -9.88
CA LEU A 545 18.30 0.04 -9.19
C LEU A 545 16.94 -0.50 -9.63
N ALA A 546 15.96 0.40 -9.89
CA ALA A 546 14.66 0.02 -10.43
C ALA A 546 14.79 -0.64 -11.82
N ASP A 547 15.58 -0.04 -12.71
CA ASP A 547 15.84 -0.57 -14.03
C ASP A 547 16.55 -1.93 -14.00
N GLU A 548 17.50 -2.11 -13.07
CA GLU A 548 18.21 -3.35 -12.89
C GLU A 548 17.31 -4.44 -12.29
N ALA A 549 16.48 -4.08 -11.31
CA ALA A 549 15.50 -4.98 -10.71
C ALA A 549 14.50 -5.50 -11.76
N GLU A 550 14.06 -4.64 -12.65
CA GLU A 550 13.15 -5.05 -13.72
C GLU A 550 13.83 -5.93 -14.77
N ARG A 551 15.03 -5.55 -15.21
CA ARG A 551 15.77 -6.33 -16.23
C ARG A 551 16.17 -7.71 -15.75
N ARG A 552 16.66 -7.83 -14.51
CA ARG A 552 17.22 -9.10 -13.98
C ARG A 552 16.17 -9.94 -13.28
N PHE A 553 15.21 -9.29 -12.65
CA PHE A 553 14.27 -9.98 -11.77
C PHE A 553 12.82 -9.92 -12.29
N ALA A 554 12.57 -9.34 -13.48
CA ALA A 554 11.24 -9.19 -14.07
C ALA A 554 10.22 -8.58 -13.08
N ILE A 555 10.61 -7.53 -12.33
CA ILE A 555 9.75 -6.79 -11.42
C ILE A 555 9.11 -5.65 -12.20
N HIS A 556 7.88 -5.83 -12.67
CA HIS A 556 7.23 -4.88 -13.57
C HIS A 556 6.49 -3.73 -12.91
N THR A 557 6.55 -3.62 -11.58
CA THR A 557 5.80 -2.59 -10.84
C THR A 557 6.67 -1.95 -9.76
N ALA A 558 7.72 -1.27 -10.19
CA ALA A 558 8.50 -0.39 -9.32
C ALA A 558 7.87 1.02 -9.32
N ARG A 559 7.77 1.66 -8.15
CA ARG A 559 7.19 2.99 -7.96
C ARG A 559 8.04 3.82 -7.01
N SER A 560 8.32 5.07 -7.37
CA SER A 560 8.96 6.04 -6.48
C SER A 560 7.89 6.93 -5.86
N ALA A 561 7.79 6.90 -4.53
CA ALA A 561 6.87 7.75 -3.79
C ALA A 561 7.21 9.23 -3.95
N SER A 562 8.50 9.57 -3.95
CA SER A 562 8.98 10.93 -4.16
C SER A 562 8.68 11.42 -5.59
N ALA A 563 8.88 10.59 -6.62
CA ALA A 563 8.57 10.96 -8.00
C ALA A 563 7.08 11.25 -8.21
N LEU A 564 6.20 10.51 -7.55
CA LEU A 564 4.74 10.74 -7.60
C LEU A 564 4.29 11.98 -6.84
N ALA A 565 4.93 12.28 -5.70
CA ALA A 565 4.57 13.42 -4.88
C ALA A 565 5.20 14.73 -5.36
N THR A 566 6.39 14.70 -5.95
CA THR A 566 7.13 15.89 -6.40
C THR A 566 6.29 16.86 -7.22
N PRO A 567 5.49 16.44 -8.23
CA PRO A 567 4.66 17.37 -9.01
C PRO A 567 3.70 18.21 -8.18
N TRP A 568 3.20 17.67 -7.06
CA TRP A 568 2.31 18.39 -6.14
C TRP A 568 3.04 19.55 -5.43
N PHE A 569 4.29 19.32 -5.01
CA PHE A 569 5.12 20.35 -4.38
C PHE A 569 5.55 21.41 -5.39
N VAL A 570 5.95 20.99 -6.58
CA VAL A 570 6.32 21.89 -7.67
C VAL A 570 5.11 22.69 -8.15
N GLY A 571 3.94 22.04 -8.30
CA GLY A 571 2.70 22.70 -8.68
C GLY A 571 2.28 23.78 -7.69
N ALA A 572 2.34 23.45 -6.39
CA ALA A 572 2.05 24.41 -5.34
C ALA A 572 3.05 25.60 -5.30
N ALA A 573 4.32 25.36 -5.64
CA ALA A 573 5.33 26.41 -5.71
C ALA A 573 5.20 27.30 -6.95
N LEU A 574 4.81 26.73 -8.11
CA LEU A 574 4.68 27.43 -9.39
C LEU A 574 3.24 27.89 -9.71
N ASP A 575 2.31 27.73 -8.76
CA ASP A 575 0.91 28.19 -8.85
C ASP A 575 0.07 27.52 -9.94
N TYR A 576 0.19 26.21 -10.06
CA TYR A 576 -0.75 25.42 -10.84
C TYR A 576 -1.33 24.27 -9.99
N GLU A 577 -2.57 23.89 -10.30
CA GLU A 577 -3.23 22.82 -9.56
C GLU A 577 -2.89 21.45 -10.16
N VAL A 578 -2.33 20.58 -9.34
CA VAL A 578 -2.18 19.17 -9.67
C VAL A 578 -3.48 18.45 -9.30
N VAL A 579 -4.14 17.84 -10.29
CA VAL A 579 -5.37 17.07 -10.08
C VAL A 579 -5.04 15.63 -9.72
N SER A 580 -4.09 15.02 -10.44
CA SER A 580 -3.69 13.64 -10.20
C SER A 580 -2.31 13.32 -10.77
N THR A 581 -1.67 12.29 -10.21
CA THR A 581 -0.41 11.72 -10.71
C THR A 581 -0.53 10.21 -10.81
N PHE A 582 -0.04 9.62 -11.89
CA PHE A 582 -0.08 8.18 -12.12
C PHE A 582 1.09 7.72 -13.00
N TYR A 583 1.28 6.41 -13.09
CA TYR A 583 2.28 5.84 -13.99
C TYR A 583 1.62 5.24 -15.23
N VAL A 584 2.20 5.52 -16.38
CA VAL A 584 1.97 4.75 -17.60
C VAL A 584 3.28 4.02 -17.91
N ASP A 585 3.28 2.71 -17.72
CA ASP A 585 4.50 1.92 -17.63
C ASP A 585 5.47 2.46 -16.57
N ARG A 586 6.55 3.13 -16.99
CA ARG A 586 7.59 3.71 -16.12
C ARG A 586 7.54 5.23 -16.06
N GLU A 587 6.82 5.85 -16.97
CA GLU A 587 6.74 7.29 -17.07
C GLU A 587 5.73 7.85 -16.08
N PRO A 588 6.12 8.79 -15.21
CA PRO A 588 5.18 9.49 -14.36
C PRO A 588 4.40 10.52 -15.16
N PHE A 589 3.09 10.38 -15.18
CA PHE A 589 2.16 11.29 -15.78
C PHE A 589 1.53 12.21 -14.74
N LEU A 590 1.20 13.39 -15.19
CA LEU A 590 0.55 14.44 -14.42
C LEU A 590 -0.74 14.88 -15.10
N VAL A 591 -1.79 15.03 -14.35
CA VAL A 591 -2.99 15.78 -14.73
C VAL A 591 -2.95 17.11 -13.99
N ALA A 592 -2.89 18.20 -14.73
CA ALA A 592 -2.80 19.55 -14.18
C ALA A 592 -3.90 20.45 -14.70
N ARG A 593 -4.37 21.36 -13.84
CA ARG A 593 -5.20 22.50 -14.21
C ARG A 593 -4.32 23.73 -14.27
N ILE A 594 -4.35 24.42 -15.39
CA ILE A 594 -3.54 25.59 -15.67
C ILE A 594 -4.48 26.73 -16.08
N THR A 595 -4.39 27.86 -15.42
CA THR A 595 -5.09 29.09 -15.84
C THR A 595 -4.23 29.84 -16.86
N VAL A 596 -4.79 30.19 -18.00
CA VAL A 596 -4.09 30.93 -19.04
C VAL A 596 -3.81 32.37 -18.58
N VAL A 597 -2.54 32.74 -18.61
CA VAL A 597 -2.08 34.06 -18.18
C VAL A 597 -2.03 34.99 -19.39
N ALA A 598 -2.52 36.22 -19.23
CA ALA A 598 -2.46 37.25 -20.28
C ALA A 598 -1.01 37.52 -20.75
N GLY A 599 -0.76 37.46 -22.05
CA GLY A 599 0.56 37.64 -22.64
C GLY A 599 1.53 36.48 -22.41
N GLY A 600 1.09 35.39 -21.77
CA GLY A 600 1.83 34.15 -21.63
C GLY A 600 1.81 33.30 -22.91
N GLY A 601 2.65 32.29 -22.99
CA GLY A 601 2.76 31.41 -24.17
C GLY A 601 1.53 30.55 -24.46
N LEU A 602 0.52 30.53 -23.57
CA LEU A 602 -0.77 29.87 -23.78
C LEU A 602 -1.86 30.84 -24.23
N ASP A 603 -1.59 32.16 -24.25
CA ASP A 603 -2.52 33.18 -24.71
C ASP A 603 -2.51 33.24 -26.23
N GLY A 604 -3.60 32.88 -26.89
CA GLY A 604 -3.82 32.95 -28.31
C GLY A 604 -3.59 31.70 -29.18
N PRO A 605 -2.72 30.73 -28.83
CA PRO A 605 -2.58 29.54 -29.66
C PRO A 605 -3.83 28.66 -29.65
N THR A 606 -3.99 27.89 -30.73
CA THR A 606 -5.04 26.87 -30.84
C THR A 606 -4.62 25.58 -30.11
N LEU A 607 -5.56 24.71 -29.74
CA LEU A 607 -5.29 23.42 -29.14
C LEU A 607 -4.44 22.51 -30.03
N GLN A 608 -4.54 22.67 -31.34
CA GLN A 608 -3.72 21.93 -32.29
C GLN A 608 -2.24 22.32 -32.18
N GLU A 609 -1.94 23.57 -31.96
CA GLU A 609 -0.58 24.09 -31.81
C GLU A 609 0.06 23.68 -30.48
N LEU A 610 -0.76 23.47 -29.45
CA LEU A 610 -0.29 23.03 -28.12
C LEU A 610 -0.09 21.54 -27.99
N SER A 611 -0.59 20.70 -28.89
CA SER A 611 -0.72 19.25 -28.72
C SER A 611 0.57 18.45 -28.97
N THR A 612 1.75 19.06 -28.94
CA THR A 612 3.03 18.37 -29.02
C THR A 612 3.43 17.85 -27.65
N GLY A 613 3.16 16.56 -27.38
CA GLY A 613 3.63 15.85 -26.18
C GLY A 613 2.69 15.89 -24.96
N THR A 614 1.68 16.74 -24.95
CA THR A 614 0.62 16.76 -23.93
C THR A 614 -0.74 16.53 -24.55
N ARG A 615 -1.73 16.16 -23.73
CA ARG A 615 -3.13 16.04 -24.17
C ARG A 615 -4.02 16.93 -23.33
N LEU A 616 -4.85 17.69 -23.98
CA LEU A 616 -5.86 18.50 -23.33
C LEU A 616 -7.12 17.67 -23.13
N LEU A 617 -7.62 17.64 -21.90
CA LEU A 617 -8.79 16.86 -21.51
C LEU A 617 -10.06 17.71 -21.44
N ALA A 618 -9.95 18.95 -20.97
CA ALA A 618 -11.08 19.84 -20.81
C ALA A 618 -10.66 21.30 -20.86
N ILE A 619 -11.59 22.17 -21.20
CA ILE A 619 -11.46 23.63 -21.08
C ILE A 619 -12.68 24.15 -20.34
N ALA A 620 -12.46 25.00 -19.33
CA ALA A 620 -13.46 25.88 -18.77
C ALA A 620 -13.13 27.30 -19.23
N THR A 621 -13.99 27.91 -20.05
CA THR A 621 -13.77 29.24 -20.56
C THR A 621 -14.19 30.30 -19.58
N SER A 622 -13.33 31.30 -19.31
CA SER A 622 -13.70 32.49 -18.54
C SER A 622 -14.64 33.33 -19.37
N SER A 623 -15.87 33.56 -18.92
CA SER A 623 -16.73 34.57 -19.56
C SER A 623 -16.53 35.90 -18.84
N GLU A 624 -15.87 36.87 -19.49
CA GLU A 624 -15.72 38.24 -18.99
C GLU A 624 -17.04 39.02 -18.83
N HIS A 625 -18.22 38.42 -19.19
CA HIS A 625 -19.46 39.20 -19.34
C HIS A 625 -20.55 38.89 -18.29
N ASP A 626 -20.38 37.91 -17.42
CA ASP A 626 -21.45 37.61 -16.45
C ASP A 626 -20.83 36.96 -15.20
N GLY A 627 -20.57 37.71 -14.18
CA GLY A 627 -19.90 37.32 -12.93
C GLY A 627 -20.39 36.04 -12.19
N THR A 628 -20.81 35.03 -12.92
CA THR A 628 -21.22 33.73 -12.45
C THR A 628 -20.14 32.68 -12.76
N PRO A 629 -19.54 32.02 -11.73
CA PRO A 629 -18.45 31.05 -11.90
C PRO A 629 -18.96 29.65 -12.22
N ASP A 630 -19.99 29.47 -13.05
CA ASP A 630 -20.58 28.12 -13.24
C ASP A 630 -20.79 27.79 -14.73
N ARG A 631 -19.69 27.70 -15.49
CA ARG A 631 -19.72 26.99 -16.78
C ARG A 631 -19.10 25.60 -16.60
N ALA A 632 -19.93 24.59 -16.80
CA ALA A 632 -19.48 23.20 -16.83
C ALA A 632 -18.30 23.04 -17.80
N PRO A 633 -17.20 22.38 -17.42
CA PRO A 633 -16.05 22.21 -18.28
C PRO A 633 -16.41 21.52 -19.59
N ASN A 634 -15.91 22.02 -20.71
CA ASN A 634 -16.05 21.37 -22.01
C ASN A 634 -15.03 20.24 -22.11
N TYR A 635 -15.50 19.00 -21.97
CA TYR A 635 -14.65 17.79 -22.04
C TYR A 635 -14.37 17.32 -23.48
N ARG A 636 -14.87 18.02 -24.49
CA ARG A 636 -14.67 17.72 -25.92
C ARG A 636 -14.33 18.99 -26.70
N PRO A 637 -13.27 19.73 -26.34
CA PRO A 637 -12.90 20.91 -27.05
C PRO A 637 -12.42 20.56 -28.47
N THR A 638 -12.70 21.48 -29.43
CA THR A 638 -12.26 21.28 -30.80
C THR A 638 -10.80 21.69 -30.96
N ARG A 639 -10.09 21.12 -31.94
CA ARG A 639 -8.69 21.44 -32.20
C ARG A 639 -8.45 22.91 -32.60
N HIS A 640 -9.49 23.58 -33.08
CA HIS A 640 -9.45 24.99 -33.50
C HIS A 640 -9.83 25.97 -32.39
N THR A 641 -10.18 25.48 -31.20
CA THR A 641 -10.45 26.32 -30.04
C THR A 641 -9.19 27.10 -29.71
N ARG A 642 -9.28 28.42 -29.65
CA ARG A 642 -8.21 29.32 -29.19
C ARG A 642 -8.33 29.50 -27.68
N LEU A 643 -7.20 29.51 -27.01
CA LEU A 643 -7.13 29.84 -25.59
C LEU A 643 -7.10 31.35 -25.41
N GLN A 644 -7.78 31.80 -24.34
CA GLN A 644 -7.86 33.17 -23.93
C GLN A 644 -7.39 33.35 -22.49
N PRO A 645 -6.89 34.51 -22.07
CA PRO A 645 -6.58 34.80 -20.70
C PRO A 645 -7.75 34.49 -19.76
N GLY A 646 -7.46 33.81 -18.64
CA GLY A 646 -8.47 33.39 -17.68
C GLY A 646 -9.13 32.05 -17.99
N ASP A 647 -8.92 31.45 -19.17
CA ASP A 647 -9.38 30.08 -19.43
C ASP A 647 -8.65 29.11 -18.53
N GLU A 648 -9.38 28.13 -17.95
CA GLU A 648 -8.82 27.01 -17.24
C GLU A 648 -8.69 25.81 -18.19
N VAL A 649 -7.47 25.34 -18.39
CA VAL A 649 -7.18 24.18 -19.22
C VAL A 649 -6.74 22.99 -18.36
N LEU A 650 -7.38 21.83 -18.58
CA LEU A 650 -6.98 20.58 -17.97
C LEU A 650 -6.11 19.81 -18.96
N VAL A 651 -4.87 19.60 -18.61
CA VAL A 651 -3.86 18.92 -19.44
C VAL A 651 -3.35 17.65 -18.78
N VAL A 652 -3.02 16.64 -19.59
CA VAL A 652 -2.38 15.41 -19.17
C VAL A 652 -1.16 15.13 -20.03
N GLY A 653 -0.10 14.66 -19.39
CA GLY A 653 1.13 14.27 -20.08
C GLY A 653 2.25 13.90 -19.11
N PRO A 654 3.42 13.55 -19.63
CA PRO A 654 4.62 13.39 -18.83
C PRO A 654 4.92 14.66 -18.03
N THR A 655 5.35 14.48 -16.79
CA THR A 655 5.56 15.58 -15.85
C THR A 655 6.46 16.69 -16.42
N ALA A 656 7.55 16.33 -17.09
CA ALA A 656 8.48 17.29 -17.67
C ALA A 656 7.82 18.20 -18.74
N GLN A 657 6.92 17.65 -19.56
CA GLN A 657 6.22 18.39 -20.62
C GLN A 657 5.15 19.33 -20.07
N ILE A 658 4.47 18.90 -18.98
CA ILE A 658 3.49 19.78 -18.30
C ILE A 658 4.20 20.97 -17.68
N ILE A 659 5.35 20.76 -17.04
CA ILE A 659 6.14 21.84 -16.43
C ILE A 659 6.64 22.81 -17.49
N ASP A 660 7.13 22.33 -18.65
CA ASP A 660 7.47 23.18 -19.79
C ASP A 660 6.27 24.02 -20.25
N THR A 661 5.08 23.41 -20.32
CA THR A 661 3.84 24.13 -20.68
C THR A 661 3.50 25.22 -19.65
N VAL A 662 3.63 24.92 -18.34
CA VAL A 662 3.43 25.90 -17.26
C VAL A 662 4.46 27.04 -17.35
N SER A 663 5.73 26.71 -17.58
CA SER A 663 6.80 27.72 -17.70
C SER A 663 6.54 28.66 -18.89
N ARG A 664 6.07 28.15 -20.01
CA ARG A 664 5.67 28.95 -21.17
C ARG A 664 4.44 29.83 -20.91
N ASN A 665 3.54 29.40 -20.04
CA ASN A 665 2.33 30.17 -19.67
C ASN A 665 2.64 31.39 -18.79
N GLN A 666 3.82 31.46 -18.17
CA GLN A 666 4.19 32.64 -17.39
C GLN A 666 4.36 33.84 -18.31
N ALA A 667 3.79 35.00 -17.94
CA ALA A 667 3.97 36.21 -18.69
C ALA A 667 5.47 36.54 -18.79
N PRO A 668 5.95 37.03 -19.95
CA PRO A 668 7.33 37.44 -20.09
C PRO A 668 7.63 38.52 -19.03
N ARG A 669 8.61 38.25 -18.16
CA ARG A 669 9.05 39.24 -17.19
C ARG A 669 9.58 40.46 -17.96
N VAL A 670 8.92 41.60 -17.79
CA VAL A 670 9.47 42.88 -18.24
C VAL A 670 10.80 43.03 -17.50
N ARG A 671 11.91 42.93 -18.24
CA ARG A 671 13.23 43.28 -17.70
C ARG A 671 13.19 44.77 -17.42
N SER A 672 13.02 45.15 -16.15
CA SER A 672 13.18 46.50 -15.63
C SER A 672 14.66 46.87 -15.56
#